data_d7b671c5196201955848de71541133a6
#
_entry.id   d7b671c5196201955848de71541133a6
#
_cell.length_a   1.000
_cell.length_b   1.000
_cell.length_c   1.000
_cell.angle_alpha   90.00
_cell.angle_beta   90.00
_cell.angle_gamma   90.00
#
_symmetry.space_group_name_H-M   'P 1'
#
loop_
_entity.id
_entity.type
_entity.pdbx_description
1 polymer ?
#
loop_
_entity_poly.entity_id
_entity_poly.type
_entity_poly.pdbx_seq_one_letter_code
_entity_poly.pdbx_strand_id
1 'polypeptide(L)'
;LPAGVQAVPVYDRTALVDRTIVTVAKNLIEGALLVIVVLFLLLGNVRAALITAAVIPLAMLFTLTGMVRGGVSGNLMSLGALDFGLIVDGAVIIVENCLRRFGEAQRRLGRVLERDERFALTAEATAEVIRPSLFGLGIITAVYLPVFALTGIEGKMFHPMAITVVLALTGAMLLSLTFVPAAIALLLGGKVAEHDNRAMRWARGVYAPLLERALRHGRWVGIAAFATVALCAVLATRLGSEFIPNLDEGDIALHALRIPGTSLEQAITMQSTLEKRIKQFPEVAHVFGKLGTAEVATDPMPPSVADTFLIMHPRAQWPDPRKPKAQLLAEIEEAVKQLPGNNYEFTQPIQMRMNELISGVRADVAIKVYGDDLDTLAQLGQRVQEIAGAVPGAADVSLEQATGLPMLAVVPDRAALAGYGLNPGVVQDTVAAAVGGQEAGQLFEGDRRFDIVVRLPEALRQDPTALADLPIPLRGDGERADADESSRAAGWRSGEPTTVPLREVAKVDTVLGPNQINREDGKRRIVITANVRDRDLGSFVAEVQQRVKAQVKLPTGYWIGYGGTFEQLISASQRLAWVVPGTLVLIFALLYWSFGSLRDAVVVFSGVPLALTGGVVALALRGLALSISAGVGFIALSGVAVLNGLVMIAFVRSLRADGMPLEQALREGALARLRPVLMTALVAALGFVPMAFNVGAGAEVQRPLATVVIGGIVSSTLLTLLVLPVLYRWLHRERAPRVASLPTQPHGGTP
;
A
#
# COMPACT_ATOMS: atom_id res chain seq x y z
N LEU A 1 -36.81 -11.39 -15.62
CA LEU A 1 -37.43 -11.69 -14.33
C LEU A 1 -38.94 -11.69 -14.44
N PRO A 2 -39.66 -12.47 -13.64
CA PRO A 2 -41.13 -12.43 -13.58
C PRO A 2 -41.62 -11.03 -13.22
N ALA A 3 -42.86 -10.70 -13.64
CA ALA A 3 -43.46 -9.40 -13.32
C ALA A 3 -43.54 -9.21 -11.79
N GLY A 4 -43.08 -8.09 -11.29
CA GLY A 4 -43.01 -7.77 -9.86
C GLY A 4 -41.75 -8.23 -9.13
N VAL A 5 -40.80 -8.91 -9.81
CA VAL A 5 -39.51 -9.30 -9.24
C VAL A 5 -38.43 -8.36 -9.74
N GLN A 6 -37.67 -7.80 -8.82
CA GLN A 6 -36.49 -6.93 -9.13
C GLN A 6 -35.20 -7.52 -8.57
N ALA A 7 -34.12 -7.46 -9.36
CA ALA A 7 -32.80 -7.73 -8.85
C ALA A 7 -32.19 -6.45 -8.28
N VAL A 8 -31.92 -6.45 -6.99
CA VAL A 8 -31.34 -5.31 -6.29
C VAL A 8 -29.89 -5.66 -5.89
N PRO A 9 -28.85 -4.98 -6.40
CA PRO A 9 -27.50 -5.17 -5.91
C PRO A 9 -27.38 -4.64 -4.48
N VAL A 10 -27.03 -5.51 -3.53
CA VAL A 10 -26.83 -5.14 -2.13
C VAL A 10 -25.39 -4.76 -1.81
N TYR A 11 -24.44 -5.18 -2.65
CA TYR A 11 -23.03 -4.81 -2.55
C TYR A 11 -22.46 -4.53 -3.95
N ASP A 12 -21.93 -3.33 -4.12
CA ASP A 12 -21.34 -2.88 -5.38
C ASP A 12 -19.97 -2.23 -5.11
N ARG A 13 -18.91 -2.85 -5.61
CA ARG A 13 -17.53 -2.35 -5.48
C ARG A 13 -17.29 -1.06 -6.26
N THR A 14 -18.08 -0.79 -7.31
CA THR A 14 -17.94 0.44 -8.10
C THR A 14 -18.19 1.68 -7.25
N ALA A 15 -19.05 1.59 -6.24
CA ALA A 15 -19.30 2.69 -5.30
C ALA A 15 -18.05 3.15 -4.53
N LEU A 16 -17.11 2.24 -4.21
CA LEU A 16 -15.82 2.61 -3.62
C LEU A 16 -14.90 3.25 -4.65
N VAL A 17 -14.86 2.71 -5.87
CA VAL A 17 -14.07 3.28 -6.98
C VAL A 17 -14.51 4.70 -7.28
N ASP A 18 -15.82 4.95 -7.39
CA ASP A 18 -16.39 6.28 -7.65
C ASP A 18 -16.05 7.27 -6.53
N ARG A 19 -16.22 6.88 -5.26
CA ARG A 19 -15.81 7.70 -4.11
C ARG A 19 -14.33 8.04 -4.14
N THR A 20 -13.50 7.09 -4.52
CA THR A 20 -12.05 7.27 -4.63
C THR A 20 -11.69 8.21 -5.78
N ILE A 21 -12.32 8.08 -6.95
CA ILE A 21 -12.12 8.98 -8.09
C ILE A 21 -12.50 10.42 -7.71
N VAL A 22 -13.62 10.61 -7.05
CA VAL A 22 -14.06 11.95 -6.56
C VAL A 22 -13.04 12.52 -5.58
N THR A 23 -12.55 11.71 -4.64
CA THR A 23 -11.51 12.12 -3.68
C THR A 23 -10.24 12.59 -4.39
N VAL A 24 -9.74 11.83 -5.36
CA VAL A 24 -8.55 12.17 -6.14
C VAL A 24 -8.78 13.43 -6.97
N ALA A 25 -9.90 13.52 -7.68
CA ALA A 25 -10.23 14.69 -8.50
C ALA A 25 -10.29 15.97 -7.64
N LYS A 26 -10.90 15.90 -6.46
CA LYS A 26 -10.95 17.01 -5.50
C LYS A 26 -9.55 17.42 -5.07
N ASN A 27 -8.69 16.47 -4.67
CA ASN A 27 -7.31 16.75 -4.26
C ASN A 27 -6.51 17.41 -5.37
N LEU A 28 -6.65 16.93 -6.61
CA LEU A 28 -5.97 17.48 -7.78
C LEU A 28 -6.43 18.93 -8.05
N ILE A 29 -7.73 19.21 -8.03
CA ILE A 29 -8.26 20.55 -8.25
C ILE A 29 -7.80 21.51 -7.15
N GLU A 30 -7.92 21.13 -5.88
CA GLU A 30 -7.48 21.93 -4.74
C GLU A 30 -5.97 22.19 -4.78
N GLY A 31 -5.16 21.17 -5.09
CA GLY A 31 -3.71 21.29 -5.25
C GLY A 31 -3.34 22.24 -6.40
N ALA A 32 -3.97 22.08 -7.57
CA ALA A 32 -3.74 22.97 -8.70
C ALA A 32 -4.10 24.44 -8.39
N LEU A 33 -5.23 24.68 -7.72
CA LEU A 33 -5.64 26.02 -7.29
C LEU A 33 -4.62 26.65 -6.32
N LEU A 34 -4.15 25.90 -5.33
CA LEU A 34 -3.12 26.37 -4.39
C LEU A 34 -1.83 26.73 -5.13
N VAL A 35 -1.38 25.88 -6.04
CA VAL A 35 -0.20 26.15 -6.86
C VAL A 35 -0.37 27.41 -7.71
N ILE A 36 -1.50 27.58 -8.37
CA ILE A 36 -1.82 28.78 -9.16
C ILE A 36 -1.78 30.05 -8.29
N VAL A 37 -2.39 30.02 -7.11
CA VAL A 37 -2.38 31.15 -6.17
C VAL A 37 -0.94 31.51 -5.76
N VAL A 38 -0.10 30.53 -5.47
CA VAL A 38 1.30 30.76 -5.12
C VAL A 38 2.07 31.38 -6.27
N LEU A 39 1.86 30.87 -7.50
CA LEU A 39 2.48 31.43 -8.70
C LEU A 39 2.10 32.91 -8.91
N PHE A 40 0.82 33.26 -8.72
CA PHE A 40 0.36 34.65 -8.77
C PHE A 40 1.01 35.54 -7.73
N LEU A 41 1.10 35.04 -6.48
CA LEU A 41 1.68 35.79 -5.37
C LEU A 41 3.18 36.03 -5.55
N LEU A 42 3.93 35.05 -6.03
CA LEU A 42 5.39 35.10 -6.07
C LEU A 42 5.94 35.67 -7.37
N LEU A 43 5.34 35.40 -8.53
CA LEU A 43 5.79 35.92 -9.81
C LEU A 43 5.47 37.42 -9.96
N GLY A 44 4.42 37.94 -9.31
CA GLY A 44 4.04 39.34 -9.38
C GLY A 44 3.59 39.82 -10.76
N ASN A 45 3.43 38.93 -11.72
CA ASN A 45 2.99 39.19 -13.07
C ASN A 45 1.93 38.17 -13.50
N VAL A 46 0.70 38.64 -13.68
CA VAL A 46 -0.47 37.82 -13.99
C VAL A 46 -0.28 36.98 -15.27
N ARG A 47 0.29 37.60 -16.32
CA ARG A 47 0.51 36.89 -17.59
C ARG A 47 1.55 35.77 -17.44
N ALA A 48 2.63 36.04 -16.72
CA ALA A 48 3.66 35.06 -16.45
C ALA A 48 3.11 33.90 -15.62
N ALA A 49 2.32 34.19 -14.58
CA ALA A 49 1.66 33.17 -13.77
C ALA A 49 0.68 32.32 -14.56
N LEU A 50 -0.10 32.91 -15.48
CA LEU A 50 -1.02 32.18 -16.37
C LEU A 50 -0.26 31.28 -17.36
N ILE A 51 0.85 31.74 -17.94
CA ILE A 51 1.69 30.91 -18.82
C ILE A 51 2.22 29.69 -18.06
N THR A 52 2.74 29.90 -16.86
CA THR A 52 3.25 28.81 -16.01
C THR A 52 2.12 27.87 -15.60
N ALA A 53 0.97 28.40 -15.18
CA ALA A 53 -0.19 27.60 -14.77
C ALA A 53 -0.76 26.77 -15.92
N ALA A 54 -0.71 27.25 -17.17
CA ALA A 54 -1.18 26.53 -18.33
C ALA A 54 -0.39 25.24 -18.62
N VAL A 55 0.83 25.13 -18.11
CA VAL A 55 1.64 23.90 -18.21
C VAL A 55 0.97 22.74 -17.47
N ILE A 56 0.26 23.03 -16.37
CA ILE A 56 -0.41 21.99 -15.57
C ILE A 56 -1.44 21.20 -16.40
N PRO A 57 -2.49 21.81 -16.95
CA PRO A 57 -3.49 21.07 -17.72
C PRO A 57 -2.90 20.46 -19.01
N LEU A 58 -1.93 21.08 -19.65
CA LEU A 58 -1.31 20.54 -20.85
C LEU A 58 -0.46 19.30 -20.55
N ALA A 59 0.33 19.32 -19.47
CA ALA A 59 1.10 18.15 -19.03
C ALA A 59 0.18 17.02 -18.54
N MET A 60 -0.94 17.35 -17.88
CA MET A 60 -1.96 16.37 -17.49
C MET A 60 -2.61 15.69 -18.71
N LEU A 61 -2.97 16.46 -19.74
CA LEU A 61 -3.52 15.91 -20.98
C LEU A 61 -2.51 14.99 -21.69
N PHE A 62 -1.24 15.38 -21.72
CA PHE A 62 -0.16 14.54 -22.24
C PHE A 62 -0.06 13.22 -21.45
N THR A 63 -0.08 13.31 -20.14
CA THR A 63 -0.01 12.15 -19.22
C THR A 63 -1.19 11.21 -19.43
N LEU A 64 -2.42 11.72 -19.38
CA LEU A 64 -3.64 10.93 -19.55
C LEU A 64 -3.67 10.26 -20.94
N THR A 65 -3.26 10.99 -21.99
CA THR A 65 -3.15 10.42 -23.34
C THR A 65 -2.14 9.27 -23.38
N GLY A 66 -0.98 9.45 -22.74
CA GLY A 66 0.04 8.42 -22.62
C GLY A 66 -0.44 7.18 -21.82
N MET A 67 -1.15 7.40 -20.73
CA MET A 67 -1.75 6.32 -19.92
C MET A 67 -2.77 5.50 -20.72
N VAL A 68 -3.68 6.18 -21.42
CA VAL A 68 -4.73 5.51 -22.25
C VAL A 68 -4.07 4.70 -23.36
N ARG A 69 -3.10 5.26 -24.08
CA ARG A 69 -2.39 4.55 -25.14
C ARG A 69 -1.53 3.39 -24.62
N GLY A 70 -0.94 3.54 -23.46
CA GLY A 70 -0.11 2.53 -22.80
C GLY A 70 -0.90 1.48 -22.03
N GLY A 71 -2.23 1.56 -21.97
CA GLY A 71 -3.07 0.64 -21.16
C GLY A 71 -2.77 0.71 -19.67
N VAL A 72 -2.27 1.85 -19.17
CA VAL A 72 -1.92 2.05 -17.76
C VAL A 72 -3.17 2.35 -16.95
N SER A 73 -3.46 1.55 -15.93
CA SER A 73 -4.62 1.76 -15.06
C SER A 73 -4.49 3.04 -14.23
N GLY A 74 -5.56 3.84 -14.21
CA GLY A 74 -5.70 4.99 -13.31
C GLY A 74 -6.03 4.54 -11.90
N ASN A 75 -5.05 4.05 -11.16
CA ASN A 75 -5.24 3.70 -9.75
C ASN A 75 -4.98 4.91 -8.83
N LEU A 76 -5.33 4.74 -7.58
CA LEU A 76 -5.24 5.76 -6.52
C LEU A 76 -3.82 6.31 -6.36
N MET A 77 -2.80 5.44 -6.53
CA MET A 77 -1.39 5.82 -6.42
C MET A 77 -0.92 6.58 -7.67
N SER A 78 -1.34 6.16 -8.87
CA SER A 78 -0.91 6.79 -10.13
C SER A 78 -1.44 8.22 -10.26
N LEU A 79 -2.71 8.44 -9.94
CA LEU A 79 -3.31 9.78 -10.02
C LEU A 79 -2.94 10.65 -8.81
N GLY A 80 -2.79 10.04 -7.63
CA GLY A 80 -2.45 10.76 -6.41
C GLY A 80 -0.99 11.21 -6.30
N ALA A 81 -0.06 10.56 -7.01
CA ALA A 81 1.35 10.94 -7.00
C ALA A 81 1.71 12.08 -7.97
N LEU A 82 0.73 12.60 -8.72
CA LEU A 82 0.92 13.73 -9.62
C LEU A 82 1.10 15.01 -8.81
N ASP A 83 2.33 15.47 -8.72
CA ASP A 83 2.67 16.74 -8.09
C ASP A 83 2.74 17.86 -9.14
N PHE A 84 1.85 18.81 -9.00
CA PHE A 84 1.84 19.99 -9.86
C PHE A 84 3.06 20.88 -9.64
N GLY A 85 3.69 20.82 -8.48
CA GLY A 85 4.92 21.53 -8.19
C GLY A 85 6.04 21.08 -9.10
N LEU A 86 6.29 19.78 -9.16
CA LEU A 86 7.34 19.20 -10.02
C LEU A 86 7.08 19.45 -11.51
N ILE A 87 5.81 19.46 -11.91
CA ILE A 87 5.42 19.70 -13.30
C ILE A 87 5.74 21.13 -13.72
N VAL A 88 5.56 22.13 -12.85
CA VAL A 88 5.78 23.54 -13.21
C VAL A 88 7.20 24.03 -12.98
N ASP A 89 8.06 23.30 -12.27
CA ASP A 89 9.39 23.75 -11.88
C ASP A 89 10.26 24.21 -13.06
N GLY A 90 10.27 23.44 -14.14
CA GLY A 90 11.01 23.81 -15.36
C GLY A 90 10.47 25.10 -15.99
N ALA A 91 9.15 25.25 -16.05
CA ALA A 91 8.50 26.43 -16.59
C ALA A 91 8.76 27.67 -15.72
N VAL A 92 8.70 27.51 -14.40
CA VAL A 92 8.95 28.58 -13.41
C VAL A 92 10.35 29.17 -13.60
N ILE A 93 11.38 28.33 -13.69
CA ILE A 93 12.77 28.77 -13.86
C ILE A 93 12.95 29.57 -15.16
N ILE A 94 12.36 29.11 -16.26
CA ILE A 94 12.43 29.81 -17.56
C ILE A 94 11.70 31.15 -17.50
N VAL A 95 10.45 31.14 -17.01
CA VAL A 95 9.62 32.36 -16.91
C VAL A 95 10.29 33.39 -16.03
N GLU A 96 10.84 33.01 -14.89
CA GLU A 96 11.54 33.92 -13.96
C GLU A 96 12.80 34.51 -14.61
N ASN A 97 13.63 33.70 -15.28
CA ASN A 97 14.82 34.20 -15.96
C ASN A 97 14.47 35.20 -17.06
N CYS A 98 13.42 34.92 -17.86
CA CYS A 98 12.92 35.83 -18.88
C CYS A 98 12.40 37.15 -18.27
N LEU A 99 11.63 37.09 -17.15
CA LEU A 99 11.17 38.29 -16.45
C LEU A 99 12.35 39.13 -15.96
N ARG A 100 13.39 38.53 -15.38
CA ARG A 100 14.59 39.22 -14.94
C ARG A 100 15.30 39.89 -16.11
N ARG A 101 15.56 39.17 -17.19
CA ARG A 101 16.24 39.69 -18.39
C ARG A 101 15.43 40.80 -19.08
N PHE A 102 14.11 40.68 -19.15
CA PHE A 102 13.24 41.71 -19.68
C PHE A 102 13.28 42.97 -18.81
N GLY A 103 13.25 42.86 -17.49
CA GLY A 103 13.37 43.97 -16.57
C GLY A 103 14.72 44.69 -16.68
N GLU A 104 15.85 43.95 -16.77
CA GLU A 104 17.19 44.51 -17.01
C GLU A 104 17.28 45.25 -18.34
N ALA A 105 16.76 44.66 -19.42
CA ALA A 105 16.79 45.26 -20.75
C ALA A 105 15.90 46.53 -20.83
N GLN A 106 14.71 46.50 -20.28
CA GLN A 106 13.81 47.67 -20.23
C GLN A 106 14.41 48.84 -19.44
N ARG A 107 15.16 48.55 -18.34
CA ARG A 107 15.87 49.59 -17.60
C ARG A 107 17.01 50.22 -18.43
N ARG A 108 17.78 49.37 -19.14
CA ARG A 108 18.87 49.87 -20.02
C ARG A 108 18.36 50.72 -21.17
N LEU A 109 17.23 50.29 -21.79
CA LEU A 109 16.65 50.96 -22.95
C LEU A 109 15.71 52.13 -22.58
N GLY A 110 15.24 52.22 -21.35
CA GLY A 110 14.26 53.20 -20.89
C GLY A 110 12.87 53.08 -21.52
N ARG A 111 12.62 52.01 -22.30
CA ARG A 111 11.37 51.73 -23.00
C ARG A 111 10.94 50.27 -22.88
N VAL A 112 9.70 50.01 -23.29
CA VAL A 112 9.20 48.61 -23.42
C VAL A 112 9.86 47.96 -24.64
N LEU A 113 10.17 46.65 -24.52
CA LEU A 113 10.77 45.87 -25.58
C LEU A 113 9.84 45.72 -26.77
N GLU A 114 10.39 45.85 -27.97
CA GLU A 114 9.69 45.55 -29.23
C GLU A 114 9.53 44.01 -29.41
N ARG A 115 8.72 43.63 -30.38
CA ARG A 115 8.39 42.20 -30.59
C ARG A 115 9.64 41.39 -30.90
N ASP A 116 10.48 41.84 -31.79
CA ASP A 116 11.68 41.10 -32.22
C ASP A 116 12.75 41.05 -31.12
N GLU A 117 12.88 42.15 -30.37
CA GLU A 117 13.76 42.19 -29.18
C GLU A 117 13.29 41.17 -28.12
N ARG A 118 11.97 41.02 -27.91
CA ARG A 118 11.43 40.01 -26.98
C ARG A 118 11.72 38.60 -27.44
N PHE A 119 11.58 38.31 -28.75
CA PHE A 119 11.90 37.00 -29.30
C PHE A 119 13.37 36.65 -29.11
N ALA A 120 14.29 37.54 -29.47
CA ALA A 120 15.73 37.36 -29.32
C ALA A 120 16.10 37.15 -27.85
N LEU A 121 15.61 38.02 -26.96
CA LEU A 121 15.94 37.99 -25.55
C LEU A 121 15.32 36.77 -24.84
N THR A 122 14.13 36.30 -25.27
CA THR A 122 13.53 35.07 -24.75
C THR A 122 14.38 33.85 -25.13
N ALA A 123 14.88 33.78 -26.35
CA ALA A 123 15.74 32.68 -26.79
C ALA A 123 17.04 32.65 -25.98
N GLU A 124 17.69 33.83 -25.80
CA GLU A 124 18.90 33.97 -25.00
C GLU A 124 18.68 33.58 -23.52
N ALA A 125 17.65 34.16 -22.88
CA ALA A 125 17.29 33.90 -21.49
C ALA A 125 16.91 32.43 -21.24
N THR A 126 16.25 31.79 -22.21
CA THR A 126 15.92 30.38 -22.13
C THR A 126 17.17 29.51 -22.24
N ALA A 127 18.07 29.81 -23.22
CA ALA A 127 19.32 29.06 -23.41
C ALA A 127 20.22 29.06 -22.17
N GLU A 128 20.18 30.12 -21.39
CA GLU A 128 20.95 30.29 -20.14
C GLU A 128 20.60 29.28 -19.06
N VAL A 129 19.31 28.94 -18.91
CA VAL A 129 18.80 28.12 -17.82
C VAL A 129 18.35 26.71 -18.25
N ILE A 130 18.29 26.44 -19.55
CA ILE A 130 17.71 25.22 -20.09
C ILE A 130 18.53 23.97 -19.70
N ARG A 131 19.86 24.04 -19.78
CA ARG A 131 20.73 22.89 -19.44
C ARG A 131 20.58 22.44 -17.99
N PRO A 132 20.75 23.30 -16.97
CA PRO A 132 20.55 22.91 -15.57
C PRO A 132 19.11 22.41 -15.30
N SER A 133 18.10 23.02 -15.92
CA SER A 133 16.70 22.61 -15.74
C SER A 133 16.42 21.23 -16.33
N LEU A 134 16.92 20.92 -17.53
CA LEU A 134 16.77 19.61 -18.15
C LEU A 134 17.49 18.50 -17.37
N PHE A 135 18.71 18.78 -16.91
CA PHE A 135 19.42 17.82 -16.06
C PHE A 135 18.67 17.56 -14.75
N GLY A 136 18.14 18.62 -14.13
CA GLY A 136 17.37 18.49 -12.92
C GLY A 136 16.08 17.65 -13.10
N LEU A 137 15.28 17.98 -14.12
CA LEU A 137 14.08 17.19 -14.45
C LEU A 137 14.44 15.76 -14.86
N GLY A 138 15.53 15.57 -15.61
CA GLY A 138 16.06 14.26 -15.98
C GLY A 138 16.44 13.42 -14.78
N ILE A 139 17.10 14.02 -13.77
CA ILE A 139 17.43 13.33 -12.50
C ILE A 139 16.15 12.92 -11.77
N ILE A 140 15.18 13.81 -11.63
CA ILE A 140 13.90 13.48 -10.97
C ILE A 140 13.21 12.34 -11.71
N THR A 141 13.16 12.37 -13.05
CA THR A 141 12.57 11.30 -13.86
C THR A 141 13.32 9.98 -13.65
N ALA A 142 14.66 10.01 -13.64
CA ALA A 142 15.50 8.84 -13.46
C ALA A 142 15.34 8.20 -12.06
N VAL A 143 15.04 8.99 -11.05
CA VAL A 143 14.77 8.50 -9.67
C VAL A 143 13.60 7.54 -9.60
N TYR A 144 12.63 7.63 -10.51
CA TYR A 144 11.50 6.70 -10.57
C TYR A 144 11.82 5.40 -11.31
N LEU A 145 12.94 5.31 -12.06
CA LEU A 145 13.30 4.07 -12.78
C LEU A 145 13.53 2.87 -11.85
N PRO A 146 14.21 2.98 -10.70
CA PRO A 146 14.35 1.86 -9.78
C PRO A 146 13.04 1.32 -9.21
N VAL A 147 11.96 2.11 -9.22
CA VAL A 147 10.61 1.64 -8.81
C VAL A 147 10.11 0.50 -9.71
N PHE A 148 10.56 0.44 -10.97
CA PHE A 148 10.21 -0.67 -11.88
C PHE A 148 10.89 -2.01 -11.49
N ALA A 149 11.85 -2.00 -10.60
CA ALA A 149 12.44 -3.21 -10.02
C ALA A 149 11.57 -3.84 -8.92
N LEU A 150 10.55 -3.13 -8.43
CA LEU A 150 9.58 -3.70 -7.50
C LEU A 150 8.74 -4.75 -8.24
N THR A 151 8.50 -5.89 -7.61
CA THR A 151 7.70 -7.00 -8.16
C THR A 151 6.56 -7.34 -7.19
N GLY A 152 5.70 -8.30 -7.53
CA GLY A 152 4.59 -8.67 -6.66
C GLY A 152 3.51 -7.60 -6.58
N ILE A 153 2.95 -7.41 -5.39
CA ILE A 153 1.87 -6.46 -5.12
C ILE A 153 2.37 -5.03 -5.22
N GLU A 154 3.55 -4.76 -4.67
CA GLU A 154 4.19 -3.44 -4.71
C GLU A 154 4.41 -3.00 -6.16
N GLY A 155 4.89 -3.91 -7.01
CA GLY A 155 5.05 -3.64 -8.44
C GLY A 155 3.73 -3.27 -9.10
N LYS A 156 2.66 -4.04 -8.85
CA LYS A 156 1.32 -3.74 -9.41
C LYS A 156 0.76 -2.39 -8.95
N MET A 157 1.09 -1.95 -7.74
CA MET A 157 0.63 -0.66 -7.20
C MET A 157 1.47 0.51 -7.69
N PHE A 158 2.81 0.38 -7.68
CA PHE A 158 3.72 1.50 -7.91
C PHE A 158 4.22 1.63 -9.36
N HIS A 159 4.18 0.60 -10.20
CA HIS A 159 4.52 0.73 -11.63
C HIS A 159 3.60 1.73 -12.36
N PRO A 160 2.26 1.65 -12.24
CA PRO A 160 1.38 2.66 -12.84
C PRO A 160 1.71 4.08 -12.35
N MET A 161 2.03 4.24 -11.07
CA MET A 161 2.45 5.51 -10.49
C MET A 161 3.74 6.02 -11.14
N ALA A 162 4.78 5.18 -11.20
CA ALA A 162 6.06 5.58 -11.80
C ALA A 162 5.91 5.96 -13.27
N ILE A 163 5.13 5.19 -14.06
CA ILE A 163 4.83 5.50 -15.46
C ILE A 163 4.13 6.86 -15.57
N THR A 164 3.12 7.10 -14.73
CA THR A 164 2.34 8.35 -14.76
C THR A 164 3.21 9.56 -14.45
N VAL A 165 4.08 9.47 -13.41
CA VAL A 165 5.00 10.55 -13.05
C VAL A 165 6.06 10.77 -14.15
N VAL A 166 6.63 9.72 -14.72
CA VAL A 166 7.58 9.82 -15.84
C VAL A 166 6.94 10.47 -17.05
N LEU A 167 5.70 10.12 -17.39
CA LEU A 167 4.94 10.77 -18.47
C LEU A 167 4.68 12.25 -18.18
N ALA A 168 4.27 12.58 -16.94
CA ALA A 168 4.00 13.96 -16.53
C ALA A 168 5.26 14.84 -16.61
N LEU A 169 6.38 14.35 -16.08
CA LEU A 169 7.66 15.07 -16.14
C LEU A 169 8.19 15.18 -17.58
N THR A 170 8.03 14.15 -18.40
CA THR A 170 8.39 14.20 -19.82
C THR A 170 7.55 15.23 -20.57
N GLY A 171 6.23 15.24 -20.34
CA GLY A 171 5.32 16.24 -20.89
C GLY A 171 5.69 17.66 -20.44
N ALA A 172 5.95 17.85 -19.15
CA ALA A 172 6.38 19.12 -18.57
C ALA A 172 7.71 19.61 -19.18
N MET A 173 8.67 18.69 -19.37
CA MET A 173 9.95 18.98 -20.01
C MET A 173 9.76 19.44 -21.47
N LEU A 174 8.95 18.74 -22.24
CA LEU A 174 8.64 19.12 -23.63
C LEU A 174 7.94 20.47 -23.70
N LEU A 175 6.98 20.74 -22.83
CA LEU A 175 6.28 22.01 -22.74
C LEU A 175 7.20 23.16 -22.31
N SER A 176 8.12 22.92 -21.40
CA SER A 176 9.13 23.89 -20.98
C SER A 176 10.09 24.25 -22.10
N LEU A 177 10.38 23.33 -23.03
CA LEU A 177 11.23 23.56 -24.19
C LEU A 177 10.51 24.27 -25.35
N THR A 178 9.21 24.08 -25.48
CA THR A 178 8.42 24.49 -26.65
C THR A 178 7.39 25.56 -26.33
N PHE A 179 6.38 25.19 -25.56
CA PHE A 179 5.24 26.05 -25.24
C PHE A 179 5.64 27.26 -24.40
N VAL A 180 6.42 27.07 -23.32
CA VAL A 180 6.73 28.16 -22.40
C VAL A 180 7.50 29.29 -23.05
N PRO A 181 8.64 29.05 -23.75
CA PRO A 181 9.34 30.15 -24.46
C PRO A 181 8.50 30.84 -25.51
N ALA A 182 7.74 30.06 -26.28
CA ALA A 182 6.85 30.64 -27.30
C ALA A 182 5.76 31.53 -26.68
N ALA A 183 5.12 31.07 -25.63
CA ALA A 183 4.10 31.82 -24.91
C ALA A 183 4.65 33.09 -24.26
N ILE A 184 5.86 33.04 -23.67
CA ILE A 184 6.54 34.22 -23.15
C ILE A 184 6.80 35.26 -24.23
N ALA A 185 7.40 34.86 -25.34
CA ALA A 185 7.72 35.77 -26.46
C ALA A 185 6.48 36.41 -27.03
N LEU A 186 5.36 35.68 -27.13
CA LEU A 186 4.10 36.16 -27.71
C LEU A 186 3.27 36.98 -26.71
N LEU A 187 3.08 36.51 -25.49
CA LEU A 187 2.08 37.01 -24.54
C LEU A 187 2.65 37.96 -23.47
N LEU A 188 3.96 37.89 -23.19
CA LEU A 188 4.57 38.68 -22.13
C LEU A 188 5.02 40.05 -22.64
N GLY A 189 4.05 40.88 -23.02
CA GLY A 189 4.28 42.29 -23.46
C GLY A 189 3.99 43.27 -22.32
N GLY A 190 4.57 44.50 -22.43
CA GLY A 190 4.33 45.59 -21.51
C GLY A 190 5.46 45.82 -20.48
N LYS A 191 5.24 46.71 -19.51
CA LYS A 191 6.24 46.98 -18.45
C LYS A 191 6.38 45.79 -17.53
N VAL A 192 7.57 45.28 -17.40
CA VAL A 192 7.92 44.23 -16.43
C VAL A 192 8.46 44.93 -15.17
N ALA A 193 7.66 44.89 -14.11
CA ALA A 193 8.07 45.45 -12.82
C ALA A 193 9.09 44.49 -12.14
N GLU A 194 10.29 44.95 -11.97
CA GLU A 194 11.38 44.22 -11.31
C GLU A 194 11.38 44.37 -9.78
N HIS A 195 10.28 44.91 -9.24
CA HIS A 195 10.20 45.12 -7.80
C HIS A 195 9.93 43.82 -7.08
N ASP A 196 10.85 43.42 -6.19
CA ASP A 196 10.59 42.36 -5.23
C ASP A 196 9.26 42.62 -4.50
N ASN A 197 8.34 41.69 -4.56
CA ASN A 197 7.10 41.72 -3.82
C ASN A 197 7.39 41.88 -2.30
N ARG A 198 6.46 42.45 -1.53
CA ARG A 198 6.62 42.65 -0.06
C ARG A 198 7.06 41.36 0.63
N ALA A 199 6.50 40.21 0.25
CA ALA A 199 6.88 38.91 0.80
C ALA A 199 8.35 38.56 0.48
N MET A 200 8.82 38.82 -0.74
CA MET A 200 10.19 38.52 -1.14
C MET A 200 11.20 39.45 -0.49
N ARG A 201 10.87 40.73 -0.34
CA ARG A 201 11.69 41.69 0.43
C ARG A 201 11.85 41.29 1.91
N TRP A 202 10.78 40.84 2.53
CA TRP A 202 10.80 40.27 3.87
C TRP A 202 11.67 39.01 3.93
N ALA A 203 11.46 38.04 3.04
CA ALA A 203 12.25 36.81 2.99
C ALA A 203 13.74 37.08 2.80
N ARG A 204 14.10 38.02 1.89
CA ARG A 204 15.50 38.43 1.67
C ARG A 204 16.09 39.14 2.90
N GLY A 205 15.30 39.98 3.58
CA GLY A 205 15.69 40.65 4.83
C GLY A 205 15.98 39.69 5.99
N VAL A 206 15.25 38.57 6.07
CA VAL A 206 15.48 37.52 7.06
C VAL A 206 16.64 36.60 6.61
N TYR A 207 16.70 36.22 5.35
CA TYR A 207 17.66 35.25 4.84
C TYR A 207 19.10 35.78 4.79
N ALA A 208 19.33 37.04 4.34
CA ALA A 208 20.68 37.59 4.17
C ALA A 208 21.50 37.56 5.50
N PRO A 209 20.99 38.03 6.66
CA PRO A 209 21.72 37.93 7.90
C PRO A 209 21.91 36.50 8.41
N LEU A 210 20.95 35.60 8.12
CA LEU A 210 21.09 34.18 8.47
C LEU A 210 22.20 33.51 7.67
N LEU A 211 22.28 33.76 6.36
CA LEU A 211 23.32 33.26 5.48
C LEU A 211 24.70 33.74 5.93
N GLU A 212 24.85 35.05 6.28
CA GLU A 212 26.11 35.58 6.77
C GLU A 212 26.55 34.95 8.09
N ARG A 213 25.61 34.73 9.03
CA ARG A 213 25.89 34.00 10.26
C ARG A 213 26.28 32.56 10.00
N ALA A 214 25.57 31.87 9.08
CA ALA A 214 25.86 30.48 8.68
C ALA A 214 27.27 30.38 8.07
N LEU A 215 27.63 31.27 7.16
CA LEU A 215 28.97 31.29 6.55
C LEU A 215 30.05 31.62 7.59
N ARG A 216 29.81 32.55 8.52
CA ARG A 216 30.76 32.93 9.60
C ARG A 216 30.98 31.76 10.58
N HIS A 217 29.90 31.04 10.96
CA HIS A 217 29.96 29.95 11.93
C HIS A 217 29.83 28.56 11.26
N GLY A 218 30.43 28.38 10.08
CA GLY A 218 30.24 27.18 9.24
C GLY A 218 30.51 25.86 9.96
N ARG A 219 31.44 25.79 10.90
CA ARG A 219 31.70 24.56 11.68
C ARG A 219 30.48 24.13 12.50
N TRP A 220 29.83 25.08 13.17
CA TRP A 220 28.64 24.80 13.98
C TRP A 220 27.45 24.39 13.11
N VAL A 221 27.30 25.02 11.94
CA VAL A 221 26.25 24.63 10.97
C VAL A 221 26.48 23.21 10.50
N GLY A 222 27.71 22.81 10.17
CA GLY A 222 28.02 21.42 9.77
C GLY A 222 27.77 20.42 10.89
N ILE A 223 28.18 20.73 12.14
CA ILE A 223 27.91 19.87 13.31
C ILE A 223 26.40 19.74 13.54
N ALA A 224 25.66 20.84 13.50
CA ALA A 224 24.21 20.82 13.68
C ALA A 224 23.51 20.01 12.59
N ALA A 225 23.91 20.16 11.34
CA ALA A 225 23.38 19.37 10.23
C ALA A 225 23.64 17.86 10.41
N PHE A 226 24.87 17.50 10.77
CA PHE A 226 25.20 16.09 11.05
C PHE A 226 24.44 15.54 12.25
N ALA A 227 24.34 16.30 13.35
CA ALA A 227 23.59 15.90 14.54
C ALA A 227 22.09 15.71 14.23
N THR A 228 21.52 16.58 13.38
CA THR A 228 20.11 16.45 12.95
C THR A 228 19.91 15.13 12.16
N VAL A 229 20.81 14.82 11.22
CA VAL A 229 20.74 13.56 10.45
C VAL A 229 20.87 12.36 11.39
N ALA A 230 21.83 12.37 12.31
CA ALA A 230 22.03 11.28 13.27
C ALA A 230 20.83 11.09 14.19
N LEU A 231 20.28 12.19 14.72
CA LEU A 231 19.07 12.13 15.57
C LEU A 231 17.86 11.58 14.79
N CYS A 232 17.67 12.04 13.56
CA CYS A 232 16.56 11.55 12.71
C CYS A 232 16.76 10.08 12.28
N ALA A 233 17.99 9.63 12.10
CA ALA A 233 18.29 8.21 11.86
C ALA A 233 17.86 7.35 13.07
N VAL A 234 18.14 7.81 14.29
CA VAL A 234 17.66 7.14 15.51
C VAL A 234 16.12 7.23 15.62
N LEU A 235 15.52 8.36 15.30
CA LEU A 235 14.06 8.52 15.31
C LEU A 235 13.41 7.58 14.29
N ALA A 236 13.99 7.40 13.12
CA ALA A 236 13.48 6.50 12.08
C ALA A 236 13.40 5.04 12.56
N THR A 237 14.32 4.59 13.43
CA THR A 237 14.25 3.23 14.03
C THR A 237 13.14 3.09 15.07
N ARG A 238 12.56 4.21 15.53
CA ARG A 238 11.42 4.24 16.46
C ARG A 238 10.07 4.37 15.76
N LEU A 239 10.06 4.69 14.48
CA LEU A 239 8.84 4.67 13.67
C LEU A 239 8.45 3.20 13.47
N GLY A 240 7.21 2.85 13.75
CA GLY A 240 6.66 1.54 13.45
C GLY A 240 6.71 1.23 11.96
N SER A 241 6.52 -0.02 11.57
CA SER A 241 6.52 -0.46 10.18
C SER A 241 5.20 -1.09 9.78
N GLU A 242 4.65 -0.65 8.65
CA GLU A 242 3.42 -1.18 8.04
C GLU A 242 3.66 -1.53 6.57
N PHE A 243 2.91 -2.51 6.07
CA PHE A 243 2.95 -2.83 4.64
C PHE A 243 2.31 -1.70 3.83
N ILE A 244 1.01 -1.56 3.91
CA ILE A 244 0.22 -0.49 3.30
C ILE A 244 -0.83 -0.09 4.32
N PRO A 245 -1.08 1.21 4.55
CA PRO A 245 -2.15 1.64 5.44
C PRO A 245 -3.51 1.06 4.98
N ASN A 246 -4.30 0.59 5.93
CA ASN A 246 -5.62 0.03 5.64
C ASN A 246 -6.53 1.10 5.04
N LEU A 247 -7.12 0.78 3.89
CA LEU A 247 -8.10 1.61 3.21
C LEU A 247 -9.42 1.56 3.98
N ASP A 248 -10.05 2.70 4.28
CA ASP A 248 -11.41 2.70 4.80
C ASP A 248 -12.41 2.52 3.65
N GLU A 249 -12.97 1.32 3.53
CA GLU A 249 -13.96 0.98 2.51
C GLU A 249 -15.36 1.57 2.82
N GLY A 250 -15.56 2.03 4.05
CA GLY A 250 -16.86 2.47 4.56
C GLY A 250 -17.69 1.32 5.13
N ASP A 251 -17.69 0.17 4.50
CA ASP A 251 -18.43 -1.04 4.89
C ASP A 251 -17.63 -1.91 5.87
N ILE A 252 -18.28 -2.88 6.52
CA ILE A 252 -17.67 -3.81 7.47
C ILE A 252 -17.92 -5.23 6.98
N ALA A 253 -16.93 -6.11 7.10
CA ALA A 253 -17.08 -7.54 6.97
C ALA A 253 -16.87 -8.20 8.32
N LEU A 254 -17.72 -9.16 8.65
CA LEU A 254 -17.70 -9.92 9.88
C LEU A 254 -17.60 -11.39 9.55
N HIS A 255 -16.56 -12.03 10.02
CA HIS A 255 -16.42 -13.48 9.92
C HIS A 255 -16.92 -14.13 11.20
N ALA A 256 -17.98 -14.95 11.10
CA ALA A 256 -18.58 -15.62 12.24
C ALA A 256 -18.15 -17.08 12.26
N LEU A 257 -17.44 -17.48 13.33
CA LEU A 257 -16.93 -18.82 13.56
C LEU A 257 -17.76 -19.49 14.66
N ARG A 258 -18.42 -20.60 14.33
CA ARG A 258 -19.25 -21.40 15.24
C ARG A 258 -18.49 -22.67 15.65
N ILE A 259 -19.04 -23.38 16.60
CA ILE A 259 -18.50 -24.67 17.04
C ILE A 259 -18.47 -25.65 15.86
N PRO A 260 -17.36 -26.38 15.61
CA PRO A 260 -17.33 -27.45 14.61
C PRO A 260 -18.48 -28.44 14.79
N GLY A 261 -19.11 -28.84 13.70
CA GLY A 261 -20.30 -29.70 13.74
C GLY A 261 -21.64 -28.98 13.89
N THR A 262 -21.63 -27.62 13.91
CA THR A 262 -22.89 -26.87 13.79
C THR A 262 -23.54 -27.21 12.44
N SER A 263 -24.77 -27.73 12.48
CA SER A 263 -25.53 -28.06 11.26
C SER A 263 -25.85 -26.79 10.45
N LEU A 264 -26.12 -26.96 9.17
CA LEU A 264 -26.48 -25.83 8.29
C LEU A 264 -27.75 -25.12 8.79
N GLU A 265 -28.76 -25.88 9.24
CA GLU A 265 -30.01 -25.32 9.75
C GLU A 265 -29.80 -24.47 11.01
N GLN A 266 -29.02 -25.00 11.96
CA GLN A 266 -28.65 -24.26 13.16
C GLN A 266 -27.81 -23.04 12.82
N ALA A 267 -26.89 -23.16 11.89
CA ALA A 267 -26.06 -22.04 11.41
C ALA A 267 -26.91 -20.93 10.77
N ILE A 268 -27.92 -21.28 9.96
CA ILE A 268 -28.89 -20.33 9.39
C ILE A 268 -29.68 -19.60 10.48
N THR A 269 -30.14 -20.33 11.51
CA THR A 269 -30.87 -19.75 12.63
C THR A 269 -30.00 -18.77 13.43
N MET A 270 -28.74 -19.13 13.72
CA MET A 270 -27.78 -18.28 14.40
C MET A 270 -27.42 -17.06 13.54
N GLN A 271 -27.25 -17.25 12.23
CA GLN A 271 -26.96 -16.16 11.29
C GLN A 271 -28.13 -15.17 11.22
N SER A 272 -29.34 -15.65 11.10
CA SER A 272 -30.54 -14.79 11.10
C SER A 272 -30.68 -13.96 12.38
N THR A 273 -30.32 -14.54 13.53
CA THR A 273 -30.28 -13.83 14.82
C THR A 273 -29.21 -12.73 14.84
N LEU A 274 -28.02 -13.05 14.33
CA LEU A 274 -26.91 -12.11 14.19
C LEU A 274 -27.30 -10.93 13.29
N GLU A 275 -27.84 -11.21 12.10
CA GLU A 275 -28.25 -10.19 11.14
C GLU A 275 -29.35 -9.28 11.69
N LYS A 276 -30.34 -9.82 12.39
CA LYS A 276 -31.40 -9.05 13.07
C LYS A 276 -30.81 -8.14 14.15
N ARG A 277 -29.79 -8.60 14.90
CA ARG A 277 -29.11 -7.79 15.92
C ARG A 277 -28.35 -6.64 15.30
N ILE A 278 -27.58 -6.89 14.25
CA ILE A 278 -26.80 -5.88 13.54
C ILE A 278 -27.71 -4.86 12.83
N LYS A 279 -28.84 -5.30 12.28
CA LYS A 279 -29.79 -4.41 11.59
C LYS A 279 -30.47 -3.39 12.52
N GLN A 280 -30.33 -3.52 13.84
CA GLN A 280 -30.82 -2.52 14.81
C GLN A 280 -29.98 -1.24 14.82
N PHE A 281 -28.75 -1.27 14.28
CA PHE A 281 -27.90 -0.08 14.15
C PHE A 281 -28.38 0.79 12.98
N PRO A 282 -28.77 2.04 13.22
CA PRO A 282 -29.32 2.91 12.18
C PRO A 282 -28.29 3.30 11.10
N GLU A 283 -27.01 3.12 11.36
CA GLU A 283 -25.94 3.34 10.40
C GLU A 283 -25.87 2.23 9.34
N VAL A 284 -26.51 1.06 9.58
CA VAL A 284 -26.43 -0.12 8.71
C VAL A 284 -27.58 -0.15 7.71
N ALA A 285 -27.26 -0.07 6.42
CA ALA A 285 -28.21 -0.12 5.32
C ALA A 285 -28.68 -1.54 5.02
N HIS A 286 -27.73 -2.47 4.83
CA HIS A 286 -28.00 -3.87 4.52
C HIS A 286 -27.08 -4.79 5.31
N VAL A 287 -27.58 -5.96 5.68
CA VAL A 287 -26.79 -7.06 6.23
C VAL A 287 -27.15 -8.31 5.48
N PHE A 288 -26.16 -9.06 5.04
CA PHE A 288 -26.34 -10.37 4.44
C PHE A 288 -25.13 -11.26 4.72
N GLY A 289 -25.36 -12.56 4.79
CA GLY A 289 -24.30 -13.54 5.06
C GLY A 289 -24.23 -14.63 3.99
N LYS A 290 -23.02 -15.18 3.81
CA LYS A 290 -22.76 -16.39 3.05
C LYS A 290 -22.34 -17.49 4.02
N LEU A 291 -23.07 -18.62 4.02
CA LEU A 291 -22.82 -19.77 4.86
C LEU A 291 -22.51 -21.00 4.01
N GLY A 292 -21.53 -21.78 4.45
CA GLY A 292 -21.21 -23.05 3.84
C GLY A 292 -20.73 -22.93 2.39
N THR A 293 -20.77 -24.04 1.68
CA THR A 293 -20.25 -24.20 0.32
C THR A 293 -21.37 -24.48 -0.66
N ALA A 294 -21.40 -23.79 -1.80
CA ALA A 294 -22.27 -24.10 -2.92
C ALA A 294 -21.82 -25.38 -3.63
N GLU A 295 -22.68 -25.99 -4.46
CA GLU A 295 -22.36 -27.18 -5.29
C GLU A 295 -21.11 -26.94 -6.15
N VAL A 296 -21.01 -25.75 -6.76
CA VAL A 296 -19.81 -25.32 -7.47
C VAL A 296 -19.03 -24.38 -6.55
N ALA A 297 -18.11 -24.93 -5.79
CA ALA A 297 -17.35 -24.22 -4.78
C ALA A 297 -16.19 -23.42 -5.37
N THR A 298 -16.29 -22.10 -5.32
CA THR A 298 -15.14 -21.19 -5.52
C THR A 298 -14.42 -20.84 -4.23
N ASP A 299 -15.09 -21.06 -3.09
CA ASP A 299 -14.62 -20.75 -1.74
C ASP A 299 -15.26 -21.75 -0.76
N PRO A 300 -14.63 -22.93 -0.53
CA PRO A 300 -15.18 -23.96 0.32
C PRO A 300 -15.14 -23.53 1.80
N MET A 301 -16.30 -23.50 2.45
CA MET A 301 -16.44 -23.19 3.87
C MET A 301 -17.32 -24.26 4.56
N PRO A 302 -16.98 -24.72 5.77
CA PRO A 302 -17.87 -25.57 6.53
C PRO A 302 -19.14 -24.79 6.94
N PRO A 303 -20.27 -25.46 7.23
CA PRO A 303 -21.51 -24.82 7.67
C PRO A 303 -21.36 -24.00 8.96
N SER A 304 -20.35 -24.34 9.76
CA SER A 304 -20.02 -23.60 11.00
C SER A 304 -19.42 -22.24 10.77
N VAL A 305 -19.11 -21.86 9.53
CA VAL A 305 -18.44 -20.60 9.18
C VAL A 305 -19.35 -19.74 8.30
N ALA A 306 -19.40 -18.44 8.58
CA ALA A 306 -20.13 -17.48 7.76
C ALA A 306 -19.37 -16.19 7.55
N ASP A 307 -19.36 -15.70 6.29
CA ASP A 307 -18.95 -14.35 5.96
C ASP A 307 -20.19 -13.45 5.94
N THR A 308 -20.21 -12.44 6.78
CA THR A 308 -21.33 -11.50 6.91
C THR A 308 -20.86 -10.11 6.49
N PHE A 309 -21.63 -9.48 5.62
CA PHE A 309 -21.33 -8.15 5.09
C PHE A 309 -22.33 -7.13 5.63
N LEU A 310 -21.79 -6.07 6.22
CA LEU A 310 -22.53 -4.95 6.77
C LEU A 310 -22.31 -3.76 5.83
N ILE A 311 -23.31 -3.44 5.04
CA ILE A 311 -23.28 -2.31 4.11
C ILE A 311 -23.83 -1.09 4.83
N MET A 312 -23.03 -0.04 4.88
CA MET A 312 -23.32 1.14 5.65
C MET A 312 -24.08 2.19 4.85
N HIS A 313 -24.94 2.95 5.51
CA HIS A 313 -25.48 4.18 4.92
C HIS A 313 -24.37 5.19 4.65
N PRO A 314 -24.51 6.07 3.64
CA PRO A 314 -23.61 7.21 3.48
C PRO A 314 -23.52 8.02 4.78
N ARG A 315 -22.33 8.49 5.13
CA ARG A 315 -22.06 9.24 6.38
C ARG A 315 -23.05 10.36 6.68
N ALA A 316 -23.50 11.05 5.64
CA ALA A 316 -24.46 12.14 5.79
C ALA A 316 -25.85 11.69 6.30
N GLN A 317 -26.17 10.40 6.20
CA GLN A 317 -27.43 9.80 6.65
C GLN A 317 -27.32 9.14 8.03
N TRP A 318 -26.13 9.13 8.64
CA TRP A 318 -25.95 8.61 9.99
C TRP A 318 -26.62 9.56 11.01
N PRO A 319 -27.16 9.04 12.11
CA PRO A 319 -27.72 9.88 13.19
C PRO A 319 -26.71 10.90 13.72
N ASP A 320 -25.45 10.48 13.84
CA ASP A 320 -24.30 11.37 14.07
C ASP A 320 -23.26 11.17 12.94
N PRO A 321 -23.21 12.07 11.94
CA PRO A 321 -22.23 12.01 10.85
C PRO A 321 -20.76 12.11 11.31
N ARG A 322 -20.51 12.58 12.54
CA ARG A 322 -19.16 12.73 13.11
C ARG A 322 -18.69 11.49 13.87
N LYS A 323 -19.57 10.55 14.17
CA LYS A 323 -19.25 9.33 14.91
C LYS A 323 -18.11 8.57 14.19
N PRO A 324 -16.97 8.29 14.85
CA PRO A 324 -15.89 7.52 14.26
C PRO A 324 -16.34 6.10 13.91
N LYS A 325 -15.90 5.56 12.77
CA LYS A 325 -16.19 4.16 12.39
C LYS A 325 -15.66 3.17 13.44
N ALA A 326 -14.50 3.44 14.02
CA ALA A 326 -13.94 2.60 15.08
C ALA A 326 -14.85 2.50 16.32
N GLN A 327 -15.52 3.60 16.67
CA GLN A 327 -16.51 3.58 17.77
C GLN A 327 -17.73 2.74 17.40
N LEU A 328 -18.27 2.91 16.19
CA LEU A 328 -19.40 2.09 15.71
C LEU A 328 -19.02 0.60 15.67
N LEU A 329 -17.80 0.30 15.20
CA LEU A 329 -17.28 -1.07 15.18
C LEU A 329 -17.23 -1.67 16.59
N ALA A 330 -16.75 -0.93 17.58
CA ALA A 330 -16.71 -1.39 18.98
C ALA A 330 -18.12 -1.62 19.55
N GLU A 331 -19.09 -0.75 19.22
CA GLU A 331 -20.48 -0.91 19.64
C GLU A 331 -21.12 -2.15 19.00
N ILE A 332 -20.86 -2.41 17.71
CA ILE A 332 -21.35 -3.62 17.02
C ILE A 332 -20.67 -4.86 17.63
N GLU A 333 -19.36 -4.83 17.85
CA GLU A 333 -18.60 -5.92 18.45
C GLU A 333 -19.15 -6.28 19.84
N GLU A 334 -19.42 -5.31 20.69
CA GLU A 334 -20.02 -5.54 22.00
C GLU A 334 -21.44 -6.14 21.90
N ALA A 335 -22.25 -5.62 20.96
CA ALA A 335 -23.61 -6.11 20.75
C ALA A 335 -23.67 -7.56 20.27
N VAL A 336 -22.76 -7.97 19.37
CA VAL A 336 -22.74 -9.34 18.85
C VAL A 336 -22.07 -10.33 19.81
N LYS A 337 -21.12 -9.90 20.64
CA LYS A 337 -20.55 -10.73 21.72
C LYS A 337 -21.57 -11.22 22.74
N GLN A 338 -22.72 -10.56 22.85
CA GLN A 338 -23.83 -11.01 23.68
C GLN A 338 -24.58 -12.22 23.08
N LEU A 339 -24.36 -12.55 21.82
CA LEU A 339 -24.96 -13.70 21.14
C LEU A 339 -24.07 -14.94 21.39
N PRO A 340 -24.58 -16.00 22.03
CA PRO A 340 -23.79 -17.17 22.35
C PRO A 340 -23.43 -18.01 21.11
N GLY A 341 -22.34 -18.76 21.19
CA GLY A 341 -22.00 -19.79 20.21
C GLY A 341 -21.25 -19.31 18.98
N ASN A 342 -20.86 -18.05 18.92
CA ASN A 342 -20.02 -17.51 17.85
C ASN A 342 -18.74 -16.89 18.40
N ASN A 343 -17.66 -17.02 17.64
CA ASN A 343 -16.50 -16.15 17.71
C ASN A 343 -16.49 -15.24 16.48
N TYR A 344 -16.03 -14.01 16.60
CA TYR A 344 -16.13 -13.01 15.55
C TYR A 344 -14.79 -12.40 15.20
N GLU A 345 -14.51 -12.27 13.90
CA GLU A 345 -13.37 -11.52 13.37
C GLU A 345 -13.89 -10.38 12.51
N PHE A 346 -13.45 -9.15 12.78
CA PHE A 346 -13.90 -7.95 12.06
C PHE A 346 -12.86 -7.46 11.07
N THR A 347 -13.30 -7.19 9.85
CA THR A 347 -12.48 -6.69 8.74
C THR A 347 -13.34 -5.84 7.79
N GLN A 348 -12.92 -5.69 6.56
CA GLN A 348 -13.66 -4.99 5.51
C GLN A 348 -13.76 -5.88 4.27
N PRO A 349 -14.79 -5.71 3.42
CA PRO A 349 -15.09 -6.65 2.32
C PRO A 349 -13.96 -6.89 1.34
N ILE A 350 -13.31 -5.81 0.86
CA ILE A 350 -12.20 -5.92 -0.10
C ILE A 350 -10.91 -6.33 0.62
N GLN A 351 -10.65 -5.77 1.80
CA GLN A 351 -9.49 -6.13 2.63
C GLN A 351 -9.49 -7.62 2.95
N MET A 352 -10.63 -8.17 3.37
CA MET A 352 -10.79 -9.59 3.65
C MET A 352 -10.39 -10.44 2.43
N ARG A 353 -10.95 -10.13 1.27
CA ARG A 353 -10.66 -10.85 0.04
C ARG A 353 -9.23 -10.66 -0.44
N MET A 354 -8.68 -9.47 -0.27
CA MET A 354 -7.30 -9.17 -0.62
C MET A 354 -6.32 -9.95 0.27
N ASN A 355 -6.53 -9.96 1.59
CA ASN A 355 -5.71 -10.71 2.53
C ASN A 355 -5.74 -12.22 2.22
N GLU A 356 -6.93 -12.75 1.94
CA GLU A 356 -7.14 -14.15 1.58
C GLU A 356 -6.39 -14.54 0.30
N LEU A 357 -6.48 -13.73 -0.75
CA LEU A 357 -5.79 -13.97 -2.03
C LEU A 357 -4.27 -13.84 -1.95
N ILE A 358 -3.78 -12.96 -1.06
CA ILE A 358 -2.35 -12.64 -0.92
C ILE A 358 -1.65 -13.59 0.02
N SER A 359 -2.28 -13.93 1.14
CA SER A 359 -1.65 -14.62 2.27
C SER A 359 -2.38 -15.90 2.68
N GLY A 360 -3.50 -16.21 2.02
CA GLY A 360 -4.32 -17.39 2.33
C GLY A 360 -5.06 -17.31 3.66
N VAL A 361 -5.08 -16.14 4.29
CA VAL A 361 -5.80 -15.87 5.55
C VAL A 361 -6.50 -14.52 5.47
N ARG A 362 -7.58 -14.35 6.24
CA ARG A 362 -8.40 -13.12 6.23
C ARG A 362 -7.89 -12.02 7.13
N ALA A 363 -7.10 -12.38 8.15
CA ALA A 363 -6.55 -11.47 9.14
C ALA A 363 -5.20 -10.86 8.72
N ASP A 364 -4.74 -9.86 9.48
CA ASP A 364 -3.48 -9.16 9.21
C ASP A 364 -2.24 -10.04 9.44
N VAL A 365 -2.30 -10.92 10.46
CA VAL A 365 -1.21 -11.82 10.86
C VAL A 365 -1.69 -13.26 10.81
N ALA A 366 -0.86 -14.14 10.25
CA ALA A 366 -1.00 -15.59 10.32
C ALA A 366 0.23 -16.19 11.00
N ILE A 367 0.04 -16.88 12.10
CA ILE A 367 1.08 -17.69 12.74
C ILE A 367 0.78 -19.13 12.38
N LYS A 368 1.63 -19.73 11.56
CA LYS A 368 1.45 -21.07 10.99
C LYS A 368 2.31 -22.06 11.74
N VAL A 369 1.71 -23.04 12.41
CA VAL A 369 2.41 -24.13 13.07
C VAL A 369 2.34 -25.35 12.19
N TYR A 370 3.49 -25.91 11.81
CA TYR A 370 3.61 -27.07 10.93
C TYR A 370 4.01 -28.30 11.70
N GLY A 371 3.48 -29.47 11.31
CA GLY A 371 3.78 -30.76 11.91
C GLY A 371 2.93 -31.88 11.32
N ASP A 372 3.15 -33.10 11.77
CA ASP A 372 2.47 -34.25 11.19
C ASP A 372 1.23 -34.70 11.99
N ASP A 373 1.22 -34.51 13.33
CA ASP A 373 0.12 -34.93 14.20
C ASP A 373 -0.83 -33.77 14.50
N LEU A 374 -2.14 -33.98 14.28
CA LEU A 374 -3.16 -32.94 14.43
C LEU A 374 -3.41 -32.52 15.87
N ASP A 375 -3.34 -33.46 16.81
CA ASP A 375 -3.59 -33.18 18.24
C ASP A 375 -2.45 -32.34 18.81
N THR A 376 -1.20 -32.70 18.46
CA THR A 376 -0.03 -31.90 18.79
C THR A 376 -0.08 -30.51 18.18
N LEU A 377 -0.51 -30.40 16.92
CA LEU A 377 -0.70 -29.12 16.25
C LEU A 377 -1.75 -28.26 16.97
N ALA A 378 -2.90 -28.86 17.36
CA ALA A 378 -3.94 -28.15 18.09
C ALA A 378 -3.46 -27.63 19.45
N GLN A 379 -2.73 -28.45 20.23
CA GLN A 379 -2.16 -28.04 21.52
C GLN A 379 -1.12 -26.92 21.38
N LEU A 380 -0.22 -27.01 20.39
CA LEU A 380 0.76 -25.98 20.10
C LEU A 380 0.06 -24.70 19.61
N GLY A 381 -0.96 -24.84 18.75
CA GLY A 381 -1.78 -23.74 18.25
C GLY A 381 -2.47 -22.98 19.36
N GLN A 382 -3.10 -23.69 20.32
CA GLN A 382 -3.75 -23.07 21.46
C GLN A 382 -2.76 -22.29 22.33
N ARG A 383 -1.58 -22.86 22.59
CA ARG A 383 -0.56 -22.15 23.35
C ARG A 383 -0.02 -20.91 22.66
N VAL A 384 0.15 -20.97 21.32
CA VAL A 384 0.55 -19.80 20.51
C VAL A 384 -0.56 -18.75 20.50
N GLN A 385 -1.83 -19.15 20.42
CA GLN A 385 -2.99 -18.27 20.50
C GLN A 385 -3.02 -17.49 21.82
N GLU A 386 -2.83 -18.17 22.96
CA GLU A 386 -2.79 -17.55 24.28
C GLU A 386 -1.66 -16.50 24.38
N ILE A 387 -0.46 -16.85 23.86
CA ILE A 387 0.68 -15.93 23.84
C ILE A 387 0.41 -14.73 22.96
N ALA A 388 -0.11 -14.93 21.75
CA ALA A 388 -0.40 -13.85 20.81
C ALA A 388 -1.50 -12.92 21.36
N GLY A 389 -2.55 -13.48 21.98
CA GLY A 389 -3.64 -12.72 22.60
C GLY A 389 -3.21 -11.85 23.78
N ALA A 390 -2.13 -12.24 24.47
CA ALA A 390 -1.56 -11.48 25.58
C ALA A 390 -0.62 -10.33 25.14
N VAL A 391 -0.35 -10.17 23.84
CA VAL A 391 0.49 -9.09 23.32
C VAL A 391 -0.34 -7.83 23.14
N PRO A 392 0.08 -6.67 23.65
CA PRO A 392 -0.64 -5.41 23.41
C PRO A 392 -0.83 -5.12 21.92
N GLY A 393 -2.03 -4.74 21.52
CA GLY A 393 -2.41 -4.51 20.12
C GLY A 393 -3.04 -5.73 19.44
N ALA A 394 -3.08 -6.91 20.10
CA ALA A 394 -3.78 -8.09 19.60
C ALA A 394 -5.29 -7.86 19.59
N ALA A 395 -5.93 -8.14 18.47
CA ALA A 395 -7.38 -8.14 18.31
C ALA A 395 -7.81 -9.38 17.52
N ASP A 396 -9.02 -9.89 17.81
CA ASP A 396 -9.66 -10.98 17.09
C ASP A 396 -8.76 -12.23 16.95
N VAL A 397 -8.01 -12.58 18.01
CA VAL A 397 -7.07 -13.71 17.96
C VAL A 397 -7.83 -15.01 17.91
N SER A 398 -7.67 -15.77 16.84
CA SER A 398 -8.42 -16.99 16.56
C SER A 398 -7.49 -18.14 16.19
N LEU A 399 -7.85 -19.34 16.62
CA LEU A 399 -7.20 -20.58 16.21
C LEU A 399 -8.07 -21.28 15.18
N GLU A 400 -7.45 -21.74 14.12
CA GLU A 400 -8.11 -22.56 13.10
C GLU A 400 -8.73 -23.81 13.72
N GLN A 401 -10.02 -24.03 13.42
CA GLN A 401 -10.79 -25.16 13.95
C GLN A 401 -10.47 -26.45 13.16
N ALA A 402 -9.32 -27.06 13.42
CA ALA A 402 -8.87 -28.23 12.70
C ALA A 402 -9.48 -29.55 13.21
N THR A 403 -9.86 -29.60 14.49
CA THR A 403 -10.32 -30.81 15.18
C THR A 403 -11.69 -30.58 15.85
N GLY A 404 -12.28 -31.65 16.38
CA GLY A 404 -13.51 -31.55 17.18
C GLY A 404 -14.81 -31.68 16.40
N LEU A 405 -14.77 -32.13 15.14
CA LEU A 405 -15.99 -32.41 14.37
C LEU A 405 -16.64 -33.71 14.87
N PRO A 406 -17.88 -33.70 15.43
CA PRO A 406 -18.60 -34.93 15.72
C PRO A 406 -18.93 -35.67 14.44
N MET A 407 -18.46 -36.89 14.31
CA MET A 407 -18.69 -37.76 13.14
C MET A 407 -19.33 -39.06 13.58
N LEU A 408 -20.35 -39.50 12.86
CA LEU A 408 -20.87 -40.85 12.99
C LEU A 408 -19.95 -41.81 12.25
N ALA A 409 -19.25 -42.66 12.99
CA ALA A 409 -18.34 -43.65 12.46
C ALA A 409 -19.00 -45.03 12.43
N VAL A 410 -19.02 -45.65 11.26
CA VAL A 410 -19.42 -47.04 11.10
C VAL A 410 -18.15 -47.86 10.86
N VAL A 411 -17.74 -48.62 11.86
CA VAL A 411 -16.52 -49.42 11.81
C VAL A 411 -16.90 -50.90 11.66
N PRO A 412 -16.67 -51.53 10.49
CA PRO A 412 -16.99 -52.92 10.23
C PRO A 412 -16.18 -53.86 11.13
N ASP A 413 -16.85 -54.80 11.82
CA ASP A 413 -16.19 -55.87 12.59
C ASP A 413 -15.83 -57.02 11.63
N ARG A 414 -14.53 -57.20 11.37
CA ARG A 414 -14.03 -58.19 10.46
C ARG A 414 -14.32 -59.65 10.86
N ALA A 415 -14.38 -59.91 12.20
CA ALA A 415 -14.65 -61.25 12.71
C ALA A 415 -16.13 -61.59 12.51
N ALA A 416 -17.02 -60.64 12.87
CA ALA A 416 -18.45 -60.79 12.64
C ALA A 416 -18.79 -60.91 11.16
N LEU A 417 -18.19 -60.07 10.30
CA LEU A 417 -18.36 -60.14 8.85
C LEU A 417 -17.96 -61.51 8.27
N ALA A 418 -16.83 -62.05 8.72
CA ALA A 418 -16.37 -63.38 8.29
C ALA A 418 -17.36 -64.48 8.73
N GLY A 419 -17.99 -64.36 9.91
CA GLY A 419 -19.03 -65.30 10.38
C GLY A 419 -20.29 -65.29 9.53
N TYR A 420 -20.64 -64.16 8.94
CA TYR A 420 -21.80 -63.99 8.04
C TYR A 420 -21.43 -64.13 6.53
N GLY A 421 -20.16 -64.41 6.21
CA GLY A 421 -19.70 -64.51 4.81
C GLY A 421 -19.74 -63.16 4.06
N LEU A 422 -19.72 -62.02 4.78
CA LEU A 422 -19.85 -60.65 4.20
C LEU A 422 -18.48 -60.04 3.92
N ASN A 423 -18.41 -59.29 2.82
CA ASN A 423 -17.28 -58.45 2.54
C ASN A 423 -17.51 -57.06 3.16
N PRO A 424 -16.48 -56.40 3.75
CA PRO A 424 -16.58 -55.03 4.24
C PRO A 424 -17.16 -54.02 3.21
N GLY A 425 -16.90 -54.21 1.92
CA GLY A 425 -17.46 -53.40 0.84
C GLY A 425 -18.97 -53.37 0.83
N VAL A 426 -19.66 -54.53 1.10
CA VAL A 426 -21.12 -54.57 1.14
C VAL A 426 -21.69 -53.69 2.21
N VAL A 427 -21.06 -53.64 3.40
CA VAL A 427 -21.46 -52.76 4.48
C VAL A 427 -21.25 -51.31 4.11
N GLN A 428 -20.07 -50.99 3.54
CA GLN A 428 -19.74 -49.63 3.12
C GLN A 428 -20.67 -49.11 2.03
N ASP A 429 -20.95 -49.92 1.00
CA ASP A 429 -21.85 -49.56 -0.10
C ASP A 429 -23.28 -49.36 0.38
N THR A 430 -23.75 -50.22 1.28
CA THR A 430 -25.10 -50.11 1.87
C THR A 430 -25.24 -48.83 2.73
N VAL A 431 -24.25 -48.55 3.57
CA VAL A 431 -24.24 -47.32 4.40
C VAL A 431 -24.12 -46.09 3.52
N ALA A 432 -23.26 -46.11 2.50
CA ALA A 432 -23.11 -44.99 1.58
C ALA A 432 -24.40 -44.70 0.82
N ALA A 433 -25.10 -45.72 0.32
CA ALA A 433 -26.38 -45.58 -0.36
C ALA A 433 -27.49 -45.09 0.62
N ALA A 434 -27.51 -45.64 1.82
CA ALA A 434 -28.54 -45.32 2.83
C ALA A 434 -28.41 -43.88 3.36
N VAL A 435 -27.20 -43.45 3.69
CA VAL A 435 -26.93 -42.14 4.32
C VAL A 435 -26.61 -41.06 3.28
N GLY A 436 -25.65 -41.32 2.40
CA GLY A 436 -25.19 -40.36 1.37
C GLY A 436 -26.15 -40.27 0.19
N GLY A 437 -26.72 -41.39 -0.19
CA GLY A 437 -27.53 -41.54 -1.38
C GLY A 437 -26.73 -42.11 -2.56
N GLN A 438 -27.42 -42.89 -3.38
CA GLN A 438 -26.88 -43.45 -4.61
C GLN A 438 -27.63 -42.88 -5.80
N GLU A 439 -26.92 -42.44 -6.82
CA GLU A 439 -27.49 -42.04 -8.10
C GLU A 439 -28.08 -43.25 -8.79
N ALA A 440 -29.37 -43.22 -9.05
CA ALA A 440 -30.13 -44.27 -9.75
C ALA A 440 -30.39 -43.92 -11.20
N GLY A 441 -30.12 -42.71 -11.64
CA GLY A 441 -30.27 -42.20 -12.98
C GLY A 441 -30.40 -40.70 -13.05
N GLN A 442 -30.64 -40.19 -14.26
CA GLN A 442 -30.78 -38.75 -14.49
C GLN A 442 -32.09 -38.43 -15.22
N LEU A 443 -32.78 -37.40 -14.81
CA LEU A 443 -33.90 -36.83 -15.52
C LEU A 443 -33.44 -35.66 -16.39
N PHE A 444 -33.80 -35.67 -17.66
CA PHE A 444 -33.49 -34.60 -18.61
C PHE A 444 -34.74 -33.75 -18.87
N GLU A 445 -34.63 -32.43 -18.60
CA GLU A 445 -35.66 -31.46 -18.95
C GLU A 445 -35.03 -30.36 -19.84
N GLY A 446 -35.08 -30.51 -21.13
CA GLY A 446 -34.37 -29.68 -22.09
C GLY A 446 -32.88 -29.81 -21.91
N ASP A 447 -32.19 -28.69 -21.59
CA ASP A 447 -30.73 -28.65 -21.33
C ASP A 447 -30.37 -28.96 -19.87
N ARG A 448 -31.36 -29.12 -18.99
CA ARG A 448 -31.16 -29.40 -17.57
C ARG A 448 -31.10 -30.87 -17.30
N ARG A 449 -30.21 -31.28 -16.42
CA ARG A 449 -30.05 -32.63 -15.90
C ARG A 449 -30.28 -32.61 -14.40
N PHE A 450 -31.07 -33.57 -13.94
CA PHE A 450 -31.39 -33.74 -12.51
C PHE A 450 -31.07 -35.15 -12.12
N ASP A 451 -30.20 -35.33 -11.10
CA ASP A 451 -29.88 -36.66 -10.62
C ASP A 451 -31.05 -37.25 -9.82
N ILE A 452 -31.39 -38.49 -10.10
CA ILE A 452 -32.33 -39.27 -9.29
C ILE A 452 -31.55 -39.97 -8.19
N VAL A 453 -31.67 -39.53 -6.96
CA VAL A 453 -30.90 -40.08 -5.84
C VAL A 453 -31.80 -40.86 -4.92
N VAL A 454 -31.41 -42.09 -4.64
CA VAL A 454 -32.09 -43.00 -3.69
C VAL A 454 -31.33 -42.96 -2.36
N ARG A 455 -32.02 -42.59 -1.29
CA ARG A 455 -31.45 -42.58 0.08
C ARG A 455 -32.56 -42.79 1.12
N LEU A 456 -32.17 -43.08 2.37
CA LEU A 456 -33.13 -43.14 3.47
C LEU A 456 -33.82 -41.81 3.73
N PRO A 457 -35.08 -41.82 4.25
CA PRO A 457 -35.71 -40.62 4.76
C PRO A 457 -34.87 -39.92 5.83
N GLU A 458 -34.99 -38.61 5.89
CA GLU A 458 -34.15 -37.78 6.77
C GLU A 458 -34.25 -38.17 8.25
N ALA A 459 -35.44 -38.48 8.72
CA ALA A 459 -35.67 -38.90 10.12
C ALA A 459 -34.89 -40.16 10.50
N LEU A 460 -34.71 -41.11 9.56
CA LEU A 460 -33.92 -42.33 9.81
C LEU A 460 -32.41 -42.06 9.72
N ARG A 461 -32.00 -41.11 8.91
CA ARG A 461 -30.57 -40.73 8.75
C ARG A 461 -30.01 -39.95 9.95
N GLN A 462 -30.90 -39.24 10.65
CA GLN A 462 -30.54 -38.45 11.84
C GLN A 462 -30.53 -39.26 13.14
N ASP A 463 -31.10 -40.47 13.13
CA ASP A 463 -31.13 -41.34 14.30
C ASP A 463 -30.07 -42.43 14.25
N PRO A 464 -28.99 -42.34 15.08
CA PRO A 464 -27.96 -43.37 15.16
C PRO A 464 -28.49 -44.78 15.47
N THR A 465 -29.59 -44.86 16.24
CA THR A 465 -30.22 -46.15 16.59
C THR A 465 -30.87 -46.76 15.36
N ALA A 466 -31.62 -45.97 14.60
CA ALA A 466 -32.24 -46.41 13.34
C ALA A 466 -31.15 -46.85 12.31
N LEU A 467 -30.01 -46.16 12.26
CA LEU A 467 -28.91 -46.56 11.42
C LEU A 467 -28.26 -47.88 11.90
N ALA A 468 -28.18 -48.13 13.20
CA ALA A 468 -27.67 -49.39 13.72
C ALA A 468 -28.55 -50.61 13.34
N ASP A 469 -29.83 -50.35 13.07
CA ASP A 469 -30.79 -51.35 12.59
C ASP A 469 -30.89 -51.48 11.08
N LEU A 470 -30.02 -50.78 10.34
CA LEU A 470 -29.96 -50.83 8.87
C LEU A 470 -29.77 -52.28 8.38
N PRO A 471 -30.67 -52.80 7.53
CA PRO A 471 -30.56 -54.17 7.04
C PRO A 471 -29.41 -54.31 6.02
N ILE A 472 -28.42 -55.09 6.35
CA ILE A 472 -27.29 -55.46 5.49
C ILE A 472 -27.65 -56.75 4.74
N PRO A 473 -27.66 -56.78 3.39
CA PRO A 473 -28.06 -57.95 2.66
C PRO A 473 -27.00 -59.06 2.78
N LEU A 474 -27.40 -60.25 3.19
CA LEU A 474 -26.58 -61.46 3.09
C LEU A 474 -26.63 -61.97 1.65
N ARG A 475 -25.47 -62.27 1.08
CA ARG A 475 -25.46 -62.96 -0.23
C ARG A 475 -26.09 -64.34 -0.04
N GLY A 476 -27.18 -64.61 -0.70
CA GLY A 476 -27.73 -65.96 -0.75
C GLY A 476 -26.75 -66.89 -1.41
N ASP A 477 -26.65 -68.14 -0.89
CA ASP A 477 -25.75 -69.21 -1.39
C ASP A 477 -25.94 -69.57 -2.88
N GLY A 478 -26.60 -68.73 -3.71
CA GLY A 478 -26.95 -69.00 -5.11
C GLY A 478 -26.18 -68.21 -6.17
N GLU A 479 -25.36 -67.24 -5.80
CA GLU A 479 -24.56 -66.52 -6.82
C GLU A 479 -23.14 -67.11 -6.97
N ARG A 480 -23.07 -68.31 -7.52
CA ARG A 480 -21.89 -68.77 -8.23
C ARG A 480 -21.70 -67.93 -9.49
N ALA A 481 -20.46 -67.55 -9.75
CA ALA A 481 -20.01 -66.61 -10.77
C ALA A 481 -20.32 -67.02 -12.26
N ASP A 482 -21.15 -68.01 -12.52
CA ASP A 482 -21.45 -68.58 -13.85
C ASP A 482 -22.91 -68.44 -14.29
N ALA A 483 -23.67 -67.49 -13.74
CA ALA A 483 -25.02 -67.21 -14.23
C ALA A 483 -24.96 -66.37 -15.51
N ASP A 484 -25.22 -66.99 -16.61
CA ASP A 484 -25.37 -66.48 -17.96
C ASP A 484 -26.26 -65.20 -18.01
N GLU A 485 -25.92 -64.26 -18.81
CA GLU A 485 -26.57 -62.94 -18.94
C GLU A 485 -28.07 -63.04 -19.23
N SER A 486 -28.54 -64.19 -19.76
CA SER A 486 -29.95 -64.50 -20.03
C SER A 486 -30.79 -64.76 -18.75
N SER A 487 -30.14 -65.14 -17.64
CA SER A 487 -30.82 -65.40 -16.35
C SER A 487 -31.06 -64.14 -15.52
N ARG A 488 -30.42 -63.01 -15.85
CA ARG A 488 -30.61 -61.71 -15.17
C ARG A 488 -31.92 -61.01 -15.54
N ALA A 489 -32.51 -61.34 -16.68
CA ALA A 489 -33.73 -60.69 -17.18
C ALA A 489 -35.06 -61.34 -16.66
N ALA A 490 -35.01 -62.46 -15.93
CA ALA A 490 -36.22 -63.21 -15.62
C ALA A 490 -36.41 -63.61 -14.16
N GLY A 491 -35.74 -63.01 -13.21
CA GLY A 491 -35.76 -63.56 -11.85
C GLY A 491 -35.97 -62.58 -10.68
N TRP A 492 -37.13 -61.95 -10.58
CA TRP A 492 -37.66 -61.63 -9.25
C TRP A 492 -38.04 -62.96 -8.58
N ARG A 493 -37.11 -63.63 -7.95
CA ARG A 493 -37.41 -64.75 -7.04
C ARG A 493 -37.99 -64.19 -5.76
N SER A 494 -39.19 -64.57 -5.41
CA SER A 494 -39.93 -64.33 -4.19
C SER A 494 -39.27 -65.06 -2.99
N GLY A 495 -38.16 -64.56 -2.52
CA GLY A 495 -37.59 -64.81 -1.22
C GLY A 495 -37.23 -63.49 -0.60
N GLU A 496 -37.76 -63.18 0.58
CA GLU A 496 -37.32 -62.02 1.34
C GLU A 496 -35.76 -62.08 1.43
N PRO A 497 -35.04 -61.02 1.08
CA PRO A 497 -33.60 -61.02 1.16
C PRO A 497 -33.22 -61.24 2.66
N THR A 498 -32.48 -62.32 2.94
CA THR A 498 -31.95 -62.55 4.26
C THR A 498 -31.04 -61.39 4.63
N THR A 499 -31.35 -60.66 5.65
CA THR A 499 -30.59 -59.48 6.11
C THR A 499 -30.11 -59.65 7.54
N VAL A 500 -29.04 -58.98 7.87
CA VAL A 500 -28.55 -58.86 9.25
C VAL A 500 -28.51 -57.34 9.61
N PRO A 501 -28.91 -56.96 10.82
CA PRO A 501 -28.79 -55.56 11.24
C PRO A 501 -27.32 -55.08 11.26
N LEU A 502 -27.07 -53.86 10.87
CA LEU A 502 -25.72 -53.25 10.84
C LEU A 502 -24.97 -53.42 12.15
N ARG A 503 -25.65 -53.30 13.29
CA ARG A 503 -25.05 -53.47 14.66
C ARG A 503 -24.41 -54.82 14.89
N GLU A 504 -24.81 -55.86 14.19
CA GLU A 504 -24.22 -57.21 14.32
C GLU A 504 -22.90 -57.37 13.55
N VAL A 505 -22.67 -56.49 12.58
CA VAL A 505 -21.51 -56.57 11.66
C VAL A 505 -20.63 -55.31 11.67
N ALA A 506 -21.06 -54.29 12.38
CA ALA A 506 -20.31 -53.03 12.51
C ALA A 506 -20.65 -52.31 13.81
N LYS A 507 -19.70 -51.58 14.34
CA LYS A 507 -19.88 -50.66 15.48
C LYS A 507 -20.26 -49.30 14.93
N VAL A 508 -21.38 -48.73 15.42
CA VAL A 508 -21.86 -47.39 15.07
C VAL A 508 -21.64 -46.50 16.29
N ASP A 509 -20.69 -45.57 16.21
CA ASP A 509 -20.32 -44.69 17.33
C ASP A 509 -20.15 -43.25 16.86
N THR A 510 -20.36 -42.28 17.75
CA THR A 510 -19.99 -40.90 17.54
C THR A 510 -18.56 -40.66 18.00
N VAL A 511 -17.68 -40.31 17.09
CA VAL A 511 -16.28 -40.01 17.37
C VAL A 511 -15.97 -38.55 17.00
N LEU A 512 -15.00 -37.94 17.68
CA LEU A 512 -14.48 -36.64 17.28
C LEU A 512 -13.41 -36.83 16.22
N GLY A 513 -13.68 -36.28 15.06
CA GLY A 513 -12.76 -36.32 13.93
C GLY A 513 -12.18 -34.98 13.55
N PRO A 514 -11.35 -34.94 12.50
CA PRO A 514 -10.85 -33.69 11.96
C PRO A 514 -11.98 -32.92 11.28
N ASN A 515 -12.12 -31.63 11.62
CA ASN A 515 -13.01 -30.71 10.93
C ASN A 515 -12.43 -30.31 9.58
N GLN A 516 -11.12 -29.99 9.59
CA GLN A 516 -10.39 -29.57 8.41
C GLN A 516 -8.90 -29.93 8.55
N ILE A 517 -8.31 -30.43 7.46
CA ILE A 517 -6.86 -30.69 7.41
C ILE A 517 -6.23 -29.81 6.34
N ASN A 518 -5.61 -28.73 6.77
CA ASN A 518 -4.91 -27.83 5.87
C ASN A 518 -3.46 -28.23 5.68
N ARG A 519 -2.98 -28.07 4.44
CA ARG A 519 -1.59 -28.30 4.08
C ARG A 519 -1.04 -27.11 3.29
N GLU A 520 0.24 -26.89 3.49
CA GLU A 520 1.02 -25.93 2.71
C GLU A 520 2.33 -26.61 2.33
N ASP A 521 2.66 -26.63 1.04
CA ASP A 521 3.80 -27.38 0.48
C ASP A 521 3.83 -28.87 0.93
N GLY A 522 2.65 -29.49 0.97
CA GLY A 522 2.48 -30.90 1.37
C GLY A 522 2.52 -31.16 2.88
N LYS A 523 2.90 -30.19 3.72
CA LYS A 523 2.94 -30.34 5.16
C LYS A 523 1.63 -29.88 5.81
N ARG A 524 1.16 -30.66 6.82
CA ARG A 524 0.02 -30.25 7.63
C ARG A 524 0.36 -29.01 8.44
N ARG A 525 -0.59 -28.11 8.57
CA ARG A 525 -0.46 -26.91 9.37
C ARG A 525 -1.75 -26.58 10.11
N ILE A 526 -1.61 -25.81 11.19
CA ILE A 526 -2.69 -25.10 11.84
C ILE A 526 -2.34 -23.62 11.89
N VAL A 527 -3.32 -22.75 11.72
CA VAL A 527 -3.11 -21.31 11.66
C VAL A 527 -3.74 -20.63 12.87
N ILE A 528 -2.98 -19.73 13.47
CA ILE A 528 -3.47 -18.74 14.41
C ILE A 528 -3.52 -17.41 13.68
N THR A 529 -4.71 -16.82 13.61
CA THR A 529 -4.94 -15.51 13.01
C THR A 529 -5.01 -14.43 14.08
N ALA A 530 -4.57 -13.21 13.75
CA ALA A 530 -4.71 -12.06 14.61
C ALA A 530 -4.84 -10.79 13.75
N ASN A 531 -5.69 -9.86 14.19
CA ASN A 531 -5.70 -8.49 13.71
C ASN A 531 -4.87 -7.62 14.65
N VAL A 532 -4.33 -6.52 14.13
CA VAL A 532 -3.53 -5.59 14.93
C VAL A 532 -4.23 -4.24 14.98
N ARG A 533 -4.53 -3.75 16.20
CA ARG A 533 -5.17 -2.46 16.43
C ARG A 533 -4.29 -1.59 17.33
N ASP A 534 -4.26 -0.29 17.02
CA ASP A 534 -3.51 0.74 17.79
C ASP A 534 -2.00 0.48 17.93
N ARG A 535 -1.45 -0.37 17.07
CA ARG A 535 -0.03 -0.70 17.02
C ARG A 535 0.41 -1.06 15.60
N ASP A 536 1.68 -0.82 15.27
CA ASP A 536 2.24 -1.24 13.99
C ASP A 536 2.46 -2.77 13.91
N LEU A 537 2.27 -3.29 12.72
CA LEU A 537 2.35 -4.71 12.42
C LEU A 537 3.74 -5.31 12.73
N GLY A 538 4.80 -4.57 12.36
CA GLY A 538 6.17 -5.07 12.52
C GLY A 538 6.56 -5.28 13.98
N SER A 539 6.31 -4.31 14.85
CA SER A 539 6.64 -4.44 16.28
C SER A 539 5.76 -5.46 17.00
N PHE A 540 4.49 -5.59 16.59
CA PHE A 540 3.59 -6.60 17.11
C PHE A 540 4.13 -8.02 16.85
N VAL A 541 4.43 -8.33 15.57
CA VAL A 541 4.91 -9.66 15.19
C VAL A 541 6.28 -9.95 15.81
N ALA A 542 7.18 -8.96 15.89
CA ALA A 542 8.48 -9.13 16.54
C ALA A 542 8.33 -9.52 18.02
N GLU A 543 7.40 -8.92 18.75
CA GLU A 543 7.13 -9.27 20.15
C GLU A 543 6.49 -10.65 20.27
N VAL A 544 5.53 -10.99 19.39
CA VAL A 544 4.96 -12.35 19.34
C VAL A 544 6.04 -13.38 19.10
N GLN A 545 6.92 -13.17 18.13
CA GLN A 545 8.04 -14.07 17.82
C GLN A 545 8.95 -14.27 19.04
N GLN A 546 9.30 -13.20 19.74
CA GLN A 546 10.14 -13.25 20.93
C GLN A 546 9.48 -14.07 22.06
N ARG A 547 8.20 -13.81 22.34
CA ARG A 547 7.45 -14.52 23.39
C ARG A 547 7.24 -15.99 23.04
N VAL A 548 6.85 -16.30 21.80
CA VAL A 548 6.66 -17.67 21.32
C VAL A 548 7.97 -18.46 21.41
N LYS A 549 9.08 -17.89 20.93
CA LYS A 549 10.41 -18.53 21.03
C LYS A 549 10.84 -18.82 22.47
N ALA A 550 10.47 -17.95 23.41
CA ALA A 550 10.82 -18.11 24.81
C ALA A 550 9.94 -19.14 25.54
N GLN A 551 8.66 -19.28 25.15
CA GLN A 551 7.66 -20.03 25.93
C GLN A 551 7.19 -21.34 25.28
N VAL A 552 7.34 -21.49 23.95
CA VAL A 552 6.92 -22.68 23.22
C VAL A 552 8.10 -23.56 22.87
N LYS A 553 8.10 -24.79 23.42
CA LYS A 553 9.07 -25.82 23.02
C LYS A 553 8.47 -26.66 21.91
N LEU A 554 9.06 -26.59 20.73
CA LEU A 554 8.62 -27.36 19.57
C LEU A 554 9.21 -28.78 19.60
N PRO A 555 8.40 -29.83 19.37
CA PRO A 555 8.90 -31.16 19.13
C PRO A 555 9.74 -31.24 17.84
N THR A 556 10.54 -32.28 17.72
CA THR A 556 11.29 -32.56 16.50
C THR A 556 10.35 -32.72 15.31
N GLY A 557 10.63 -32.04 14.21
CA GLY A 557 9.79 -32.04 12.98
C GLY A 557 8.67 -31.01 12.96
N TYR A 558 8.56 -30.18 14.03
CA TYR A 558 7.62 -29.05 14.09
C TYR A 558 8.35 -27.72 13.95
N TRP A 559 7.75 -26.77 13.25
CA TRP A 559 8.27 -25.41 13.14
C TRP A 559 7.13 -24.38 13.03
N ILE A 560 7.46 -23.11 13.22
CA ILE A 560 6.52 -21.99 13.13
C ILE A 560 6.94 -21.06 12.01
N GLY A 561 5.99 -20.74 11.13
CA GLY A 561 6.08 -19.70 10.11
C GLY A 561 5.21 -18.51 10.47
N TYR A 562 5.57 -17.34 9.94
CA TYR A 562 4.79 -16.10 10.11
C TYR A 562 4.42 -15.56 8.75
N GLY A 563 3.12 -15.43 8.51
CA GLY A 563 2.51 -15.01 7.24
C GLY A 563 1.53 -13.86 7.43
N GLY A 564 0.60 -13.74 6.51
CA GLY A 564 -0.33 -12.63 6.47
C GLY A 564 0.26 -11.43 5.73
N THR A 565 -0.25 -10.23 6.00
CA THR A 565 0.30 -8.99 5.45
C THR A 565 1.73 -8.73 5.94
N PHE A 566 2.14 -9.36 7.05
CA PHE A 566 3.51 -9.30 7.56
C PHE A 566 4.55 -9.91 6.60
N GLU A 567 4.24 -11.00 5.93
CA GLU A 567 5.14 -11.60 4.93
C GLU A 567 5.41 -10.65 3.77
N GLN A 568 4.37 -9.92 3.36
CA GLN A 568 4.49 -8.90 2.31
C GLN A 568 5.33 -7.71 2.80
N LEU A 569 5.18 -7.30 4.06
CA LEU A 569 6.02 -6.26 4.67
C LEU A 569 7.51 -6.63 4.63
N ILE A 570 7.85 -7.87 5.00
CA ILE A 570 9.24 -8.34 4.95
C ILE A 570 9.77 -8.38 3.52
N SER A 571 9.01 -8.96 2.59
CA SER A 571 9.39 -9.04 1.17
C SER A 571 9.64 -7.64 0.58
N ALA A 572 8.71 -6.71 0.83
CA ALA A 572 8.81 -5.33 0.38
C ALA A 572 10.01 -4.59 1.00
N SER A 573 10.24 -4.80 2.31
CA SER A 573 11.37 -4.19 3.01
C SER A 573 12.71 -4.67 2.46
N GLN A 574 12.83 -5.96 2.15
CA GLN A 574 14.03 -6.54 1.52
C GLN A 574 14.27 -5.94 0.13
N ARG A 575 13.22 -5.76 -0.67
CA ARG A 575 13.34 -5.14 -2.01
C ARG A 575 13.74 -3.67 -1.91
N LEU A 576 13.10 -2.91 -1.01
CA LEU A 576 13.46 -1.51 -0.76
C LEU A 576 14.90 -1.36 -0.27
N ALA A 577 15.43 -2.32 0.50
CA ALA A 577 16.83 -2.35 0.92
C ALA A 577 17.82 -2.39 -0.24
N TRP A 578 17.43 -2.83 -1.44
CA TRP A 578 18.25 -2.77 -2.66
C TRP A 578 17.87 -1.58 -3.55
N VAL A 579 16.57 -1.28 -3.68
CA VAL A 579 16.08 -0.20 -4.55
C VAL A 579 16.53 1.17 -4.07
N VAL A 580 16.48 1.45 -2.77
CA VAL A 580 16.88 2.76 -2.22
C VAL A 580 18.37 3.05 -2.41
N PRO A 581 19.33 2.17 -2.02
CA PRO A 581 20.73 2.41 -2.32
C PRO A 581 21.02 2.51 -3.82
N GLY A 582 20.38 1.67 -4.63
CA GLY A 582 20.51 1.74 -6.09
C GLY A 582 20.07 3.10 -6.65
N THR A 583 18.97 3.65 -6.14
CA THR A 583 18.52 5.00 -6.49
C THR A 583 19.52 6.07 -6.08
N LEU A 584 20.07 5.99 -4.88
CA LEU A 584 21.06 6.94 -4.39
C LEU A 584 22.35 6.91 -5.22
N VAL A 585 22.80 5.73 -5.60
CA VAL A 585 23.96 5.57 -6.51
C VAL A 585 23.67 6.16 -7.90
N LEU A 586 22.48 5.93 -8.44
CA LEU A 586 22.05 6.52 -9.71
C LEU A 586 22.04 8.05 -9.65
N ILE A 587 21.43 8.63 -8.60
CA ILE A 587 21.44 10.08 -8.38
C ILE A 587 22.87 10.61 -8.33
N PHE A 588 23.75 9.98 -7.56
CA PHE A 588 25.13 10.40 -7.43
C PHE A 588 25.90 10.33 -8.76
N ALA A 589 25.72 9.28 -9.54
CA ALA A 589 26.30 9.13 -10.87
C ALA A 589 25.83 10.21 -11.84
N LEU A 590 24.53 10.52 -11.85
CA LEU A 590 23.96 11.59 -12.69
C LEU A 590 24.46 12.97 -12.28
N LEU A 591 24.60 13.23 -10.97
CA LEU A 591 25.23 14.47 -10.49
C LEU A 591 26.69 14.59 -10.90
N TYR A 592 27.46 13.51 -10.76
CA TYR A 592 28.83 13.49 -11.21
C TYR A 592 28.96 13.77 -12.71
N TRP A 593 28.09 13.15 -13.50
CA TRP A 593 28.05 13.40 -14.96
C TRP A 593 27.66 14.86 -15.29
N SER A 594 26.69 15.43 -14.57
CA SER A 594 26.26 16.82 -14.77
C SER A 594 27.34 17.85 -14.46
N PHE A 595 28.08 17.65 -13.36
CA PHE A 595 29.07 18.63 -12.91
C PHE A 595 30.52 18.38 -13.45
N GLY A 596 30.86 17.14 -13.82
CA GLY A 596 32.22 16.72 -14.11
C GLY A 596 33.19 16.87 -12.93
N SER A 597 32.64 17.00 -11.69
CA SER A 597 33.40 17.27 -10.47
C SER A 597 32.84 16.45 -9.31
N LEU A 598 33.69 15.60 -8.73
CA LEU A 598 33.32 14.80 -7.57
C LEU A 598 32.97 15.67 -6.35
N ARG A 599 33.68 16.78 -6.16
CA ARG A 599 33.44 17.70 -5.04
C ARG A 599 32.06 18.34 -5.12
N ASP A 600 31.68 18.81 -6.29
CA ASP A 600 30.37 19.43 -6.51
C ASP A 600 29.23 18.41 -6.38
N ALA A 601 29.43 17.21 -6.94
CA ALA A 601 28.47 16.10 -6.80
C ALA A 601 28.24 15.73 -5.33
N VAL A 602 29.31 15.61 -4.51
CA VAL A 602 29.20 15.32 -3.06
C VAL A 602 28.48 16.44 -2.33
N VAL A 603 28.76 17.72 -2.64
CA VAL A 603 28.08 18.85 -2.01
C VAL A 603 26.57 18.79 -2.27
N VAL A 604 26.16 18.60 -3.52
CA VAL A 604 24.72 18.57 -3.86
C VAL A 604 24.06 17.30 -3.29
N PHE A 605 24.74 16.15 -3.38
CA PHE A 605 24.24 14.88 -2.85
C PHE A 605 24.03 14.91 -1.31
N SER A 606 24.86 15.69 -0.58
CA SER A 606 24.68 15.85 0.87
C SER A 606 23.32 16.48 1.26
N GLY A 607 22.65 17.12 0.31
CA GLY A 607 21.27 17.59 0.46
C GLY A 607 20.24 16.48 0.64
N VAL A 608 20.52 15.26 0.11
CA VAL A 608 19.58 14.14 0.20
C VAL A 608 19.36 13.68 1.65
N PRO A 609 20.38 13.24 2.42
CA PRO A 609 20.18 12.82 3.80
C PRO A 609 19.56 13.93 4.65
N LEU A 610 19.85 15.18 4.37
CA LEU A 610 19.28 16.33 5.07
C LEU A 610 17.79 16.52 4.74
N ALA A 611 17.39 16.30 3.49
CA ALA A 611 15.97 16.33 3.11
C ALA A 611 15.15 15.21 3.79
N LEU A 612 15.74 14.01 3.88
CA LEU A 612 15.08 12.86 4.51
C LEU A 612 14.71 13.14 5.98
N THR A 613 15.48 13.99 6.69
CA THR A 613 15.20 14.32 8.10
C THR A 613 13.83 14.93 8.28
N GLY A 614 13.41 15.84 7.39
CA GLY A 614 12.10 16.49 7.48
C GLY A 614 10.94 15.50 7.24
N GLY A 615 11.13 14.54 6.35
CA GLY A 615 10.17 13.47 6.11
C GLY A 615 9.98 12.58 7.34
N VAL A 616 11.08 12.17 7.99
CA VAL A 616 11.07 11.37 9.23
C VAL A 616 10.36 12.13 10.36
N VAL A 617 10.72 13.40 10.57
CA VAL A 617 10.10 14.24 11.60
C VAL A 617 8.61 14.44 11.33
N ALA A 618 8.21 14.66 10.07
CA ALA A 618 6.80 14.84 9.71
C ALA A 618 5.96 13.56 9.95
N LEU A 619 6.50 12.37 9.64
CA LEU A 619 5.86 11.10 9.98
C LEU A 619 5.70 10.96 11.51
N ALA A 620 6.77 11.21 12.27
CA ALA A 620 6.75 11.13 13.74
C ALA A 620 5.73 12.09 14.37
N LEU A 621 5.67 13.34 13.92
CA LEU A 621 4.72 14.35 14.42
C LEU A 621 3.26 13.97 14.13
N ARG A 622 3.01 13.21 13.07
CA ARG A 622 1.67 12.76 12.69
C ARG A 622 1.33 11.36 13.21
N GLY A 623 2.23 10.68 13.91
CA GLY A 623 2.03 9.31 14.37
C GLY A 623 1.86 8.30 13.24
N LEU A 624 2.45 8.54 12.06
CA LEU A 624 2.37 7.65 10.91
C LEU A 624 3.55 6.68 10.92
N ALA A 625 3.27 5.40 10.69
CA ALA A 625 4.29 4.38 10.56
C ALA A 625 5.06 4.50 9.22
N LEU A 626 6.26 3.90 9.18
CA LEU A 626 7.04 3.79 7.96
C LEU A 626 6.42 2.72 7.05
N SER A 627 5.56 3.14 6.14
CA SER A 627 4.93 2.29 5.13
C SER A 627 5.73 2.27 3.83
N ILE A 628 5.40 1.34 2.91
CA ILE A 628 5.98 1.32 1.56
C ILE A 628 5.68 2.63 0.83
N SER A 629 4.47 3.19 1.00
CA SER A 629 4.11 4.48 0.43
C SER A 629 5.01 5.62 0.93
N ALA A 630 5.39 5.63 2.22
CA ALA A 630 6.37 6.54 2.77
C ALA A 630 7.75 6.33 2.15
N GLY A 631 8.18 5.06 1.96
CA GLY A 631 9.44 4.69 1.30
C GLY A 631 9.54 5.25 -0.12
N VAL A 632 8.49 5.11 -0.91
CA VAL A 632 8.42 5.73 -2.25
C VAL A 632 8.42 7.26 -2.17
N GLY A 633 7.78 7.84 -1.16
CA GLY A 633 7.86 9.28 -0.87
C GLY A 633 9.31 9.75 -0.61
N PHE A 634 10.11 8.98 0.11
CA PHE A 634 11.53 9.27 0.33
C PHE A 634 12.36 9.16 -0.95
N ILE A 635 12.05 8.22 -1.84
CA ILE A 635 12.67 8.10 -3.17
C ILE A 635 12.38 9.38 -3.98
N ALA A 636 11.12 9.78 -4.10
CA ALA A 636 10.71 10.98 -4.81
C ALA A 636 11.35 12.24 -4.25
N LEU A 637 11.35 12.41 -2.92
CA LEU A 637 11.97 13.51 -2.20
C LEU A 637 13.46 13.64 -2.49
N SER A 638 14.17 12.51 -2.64
CA SER A 638 15.61 12.51 -2.94
C SER A 638 15.91 13.20 -4.27
N GLY A 639 15.05 13.02 -5.28
CA GLY A 639 15.16 13.72 -6.56
C GLY A 639 14.93 15.23 -6.46
N VAL A 640 13.89 15.62 -5.71
CA VAL A 640 13.55 17.05 -5.49
C VAL A 640 14.65 17.78 -4.73
N ALA A 641 15.21 17.15 -3.69
CA ALA A 641 16.28 17.72 -2.90
C ALA A 641 17.55 18.05 -3.73
N VAL A 642 17.86 17.16 -4.68
CA VAL A 642 18.98 17.31 -5.58
C VAL A 642 18.77 18.45 -6.57
N LEU A 643 17.56 18.63 -7.10
CA LEU A 643 17.25 19.69 -8.07
C LEU A 643 17.59 21.09 -7.53
N ASN A 644 17.12 21.40 -6.32
CA ASN A 644 17.37 22.70 -5.69
C ASN A 644 18.87 22.96 -5.48
N GLY A 645 19.60 21.95 -5.01
CA GLY A 645 21.04 22.01 -4.83
C GLY A 645 21.80 22.17 -6.15
N LEU A 646 21.41 21.40 -7.19
CA LEU A 646 22.01 21.45 -8.51
C LEU A 646 21.91 22.84 -9.14
N VAL A 647 20.72 23.42 -9.13
CA VAL A 647 20.47 24.76 -9.70
C VAL A 647 21.24 25.84 -8.98
N MET A 648 21.35 25.75 -7.65
CA MET A 648 22.11 26.72 -6.85
C MET A 648 23.61 26.61 -7.13
N ILE A 649 24.19 25.43 -7.10
CA ILE A 649 25.64 25.23 -7.31
C ILE A 649 26.02 25.53 -8.77
N ALA A 650 25.19 25.16 -9.75
CA ALA A 650 25.45 25.52 -11.14
C ALA A 650 25.55 27.05 -11.31
N PHE A 651 24.69 27.82 -10.66
CA PHE A 651 24.72 29.29 -10.72
C PHE A 651 25.94 29.88 -9.99
N VAL A 652 26.32 29.36 -8.82
CA VAL A 652 27.54 29.77 -8.12
C VAL A 652 28.78 29.50 -8.98
N ARG A 653 28.82 28.37 -9.70
CA ARG A 653 29.90 28.04 -10.64
C ARG A 653 29.96 29.01 -11.81
N SER A 654 28.82 29.42 -12.36
CA SER A 654 28.79 30.43 -13.43
C SER A 654 29.39 31.76 -12.94
N LEU A 655 29.00 32.26 -11.76
CA LEU A 655 29.59 33.47 -11.19
C LEU A 655 31.10 33.36 -10.96
N ARG A 656 31.56 32.19 -10.56
CA ARG A 656 33.00 31.93 -10.40
C ARG A 656 33.75 31.87 -11.75
N ALA A 657 33.12 31.31 -12.78
CA ALA A 657 33.67 31.32 -14.13
C ALA A 657 33.82 32.74 -14.70
N ASP A 658 32.90 33.65 -14.29
CA ASP A 658 32.96 35.09 -14.62
C ASP A 658 34.01 35.85 -13.78
N GLY A 659 34.84 35.14 -12.99
CA GLY A 659 35.94 35.71 -12.21
C GLY A 659 35.58 36.22 -10.80
N MET A 660 34.36 35.98 -10.30
CA MET A 660 33.93 36.43 -8.98
C MET A 660 34.60 35.65 -7.85
N PRO A 661 35.10 36.32 -6.77
CA PRO A 661 35.64 35.64 -5.61
C PRO A 661 34.66 34.66 -4.96
N LEU A 662 35.17 33.56 -4.39
CA LEU A 662 34.33 32.47 -3.83
C LEU A 662 33.26 32.95 -2.85
N GLU A 663 33.65 33.81 -1.90
CA GLU A 663 32.70 34.28 -0.85
C GLU A 663 31.61 35.18 -1.42
N GLN A 664 31.98 36.04 -2.38
CA GLN A 664 31.04 36.91 -3.06
C GLN A 664 30.12 36.09 -3.97
N ALA A 665 30.64 35.12 -4.76
CA ALA A 665 29.86 34.25 -5.60
C ALA A 665 28.86 33.42 -4.79
N LEU A 666 29.22 32.94 -3.59
CA LEU A 666 28.31 32.24 -2.70
C LEU A 666 27.21 33.14 -2.17
N ARG A 667 27.55 34.36 -1.73
CA ARG A 667 26.57 35.31 -1.20
C ARG A 667 25.59 35.77 -2.28
N GLU A 668 26.10 36.23 -3.41
CA GLU A 668 25.29 36.73 -4.51
C GLU A 668 24.47 35.59 -5.14
N GLY A 669 25.10 34.43 -5.34
CA GLY A 669 24.43 33.23 -5.86
C GLY A 669 23.30 32.76 -5.01
N ALA A 670 23.49 32.67 -3.70
CA ALA A 670 22.45 32.25 -2.76
C ALA A 670 21.30 33.27 -2.68
N LEU A 671 21.60 34.58 -2.67
CA LEU A 671 20.57 35.62 -2.67
C LEU A 671 19.81 35.72 -3.97
N ALA A 672 20.46 35.53 -5.11
CA ALA A 672 19.81 35.53 -6.43
C ALA A 672 18.88 34.29 -6.60
N ARG A 673 19.25 33.15 -6.03
CA ARG A 673 18.48 31.90 -6.11
C ARG A 673 17.42 31.74 -5.02
N LEU A 674 17.34 32.65 -4.04
CA LEU A 674 16.36 32.58 -2.97
C LEU A 674 14.92 32.53 -3.50
N ARG A 675 14.60 33.37 -4.48
CA ARG A 675 13.23 33.46 -5.04
C ARG A 675 12.84 32.18 -5.78
N PRO A 676 13.62 31.65 -6.74
CA PRO A 676 13.31 30.37 -7.40
C PRO A 676 13.16 29.23 -6.39
N VAL A 677 14.09 29.07 -5.48
CA VAL A 677 14.10 27.97 -4.49
C VAL A 677 12.88 28.04 -3.55
N LEU A 678 12.53 29.22 -3.06
CA LEU A 678 11.31 29.36 -2.23
C LEU A 678 10.04 29.11 -3.04
N MET A 679 10.02 29.52 -4.31
CA MET A 679 8.85 29.37 -5.16
C MET A 679 8.61 27.90 -5.50
N THR A 680 9.63 27.17 -5.96
CA THR A 680 9.53 25.74 -6.23
C THR A 680 9.17 24.95 -4.95
N ALA A 681 9.78 25.27 -3.83
CA ALA A 681 9.49 24.64 -2.56
C ALA A 681 8.05 24.86 -2.09
N LEU A 682 7.54 26.10 -2.15
CA LEU A 682 6.17 26.40 -1.75
C LEU A 682 5.14 25.76 -2.70
N VAL A 683 5.39 25.82 -4.00
CA VAL A 683 4.52 25.23 -5.01
C VAL A 683 4.44 23.71 -4.81
N ALA A 684 5.57 23.05 -4.66
CA ALA A 684 5.61 21.61 -4.44
C ALA A 684 5.00 21.22 -3.08
N ALA A 685 5.35 21.90 -1.98
CA ALA A 685 4.78 21.57 -0.67
C ALA A 685 3.26 21.79 -0.62
N LEU A 686 2.75 22.89 -1.16
CA LEU A 686 1.32 23.20 -1.16
C LEU A 686 0.51 22.35 -2.12
N GLY A 687 1.12 21.85 -3.21
CA GLY A 687 0.51 20.88 -4.11
C GLY A 687 0.11 19.58 -3.38
N PHE A 688 0.93 19.13 -2.42
CA PHE A 688 0.66 17.93 -1.62
C PHE A 688 -0.24 18.16 -0.39
N VAL A 689 -0.50 19.41 0.02
CA VAL A 689 -1.30 19.70 1.24
C VAL A 689 -2.69 19.07 1.20
N PRO A 690 -3.50 19.19 0.12
CA PRO A 690 -4.81 18.55 0.08
C PRO A 690 -4.70 17.02 0.29
N MET A 691 -3.73 16.37 -0.31
CA MET A 691 -3.48 14.93 -0.19
C MET A 691 -3.06 14.54 1.23
N ALA A 692 -2.21 15.34 1.88
CA ALA A 692 -1.73 15.06 3.23
C ALA A 692 -2.83 15.15 4.29
N PHE A 693 -3.81 16.06 4.11
CA PHE A 693 -4.86 16.31 5.09
C PHE A 693 -6.24 15.76 4.72
N ASN A 694 -6.38 15.13 3.57
CA ASN A 694 -7.62 14.52 3.15
C ASN A 694 -8.04 13.36 4.08
N VAL A 695 -9.35 13.24 4.35
CA VAL A 695 -9.99 12.19 5.14
C VAL A 695 -10.95 11.31 4.34
N GLY A 696 -10.98 11.48 3.01
CA GLY A 696 -11.81 10.67 2.11
C GLY A 696 -11.27 9.26 1.89
N ALA A 697 -12.09 8.38 1.32
CA ALA A 697 -11.69 7.02 0.95
C ALA A 697 -10.47 7.05 0.02
N GLY A 698 -9.44 6.27 0.34
CA GLY A 698 -8.18 6.20 -0.39
C GLY A 698 -7.11 7.19 0.04
N ALA A 699 -7.46 8.18 0.87
CA ALA A 699 -6.48 9.13 1.38
C ALA A 699 -5.42 8.46 2.26
N GLU A 700 -5.76 7.37 2.94
CA GLU A 700 -4.88 6.65 3.88
C GLU A 700 -3.58 6.22 3.22
N VAL A 701 -3.65 5.75 1.99
CA VAL A 701 -2.48 5.25 1.23
C VAL A 701 -1.59 6.41 0.74
N GLN A 702 -2.19 7.57 0.45
CA GLN A 702 -1.48 8.74 -0.07
C GLN A 702 -0.88 9.63 1.04
N ARG A 703 -1.48 9.68 2.23
CA ARG A 703 -1.06 10.52 3.34
C ARG A 703 0.41 10.34 3.76
N PRO A 704 0.95 9.12 3.94
CA PRO A 704 2.35 8.94 4.30
C PRO A 704 3.30 9.51 3.25
N LEU A 705 3.04 9.26 1.95
CA LEU A 705 3.81 9.79 0.84
C LEU A 705 3.81 11.32 0.86
N ALA A 706 2.63 11.94 0.88
CA ALA A 706 2.49 13.41 0.89
C ALA A 706 3.13 14.04 2.14
N THR A 707 3.00 13.41 3.30
CA THR A 707 3.59 13.88 4.56
C THR A 707 5.12 13.89 4.48
N VAL A 708 5.72 12.82 3.97
CA VAL A 708 7.18 12.72 3.76
C VAL A 708 7.66 13.81 2.82
N VAL A 709 6.97 14.00 1.69
CA VAL A 709 7.38 14.97 0.67
C VAL A 709 7.26 16.40 1.21
N ILE A 710 6.16 16.77 1.87
CA ILE A 710 6.01 18.12 2.45
C ILE A 710 7.09 18.38 3.50
N GLY A 711 7.24 17.48 4.49
CA GLY A 711 8.25 17.64 5.53
C GLY A 711 9.67 17.72 4.98
N GLY A 712 9.94 16.88 3.99
CA GLY A 712 11.23 16.84 3.34
C GLY A 712 11.53 18.05 2.46
N ILE A 713 10.55 18.63 1.78
CA ILE A 713 10.73 19.87 1.00
C ILE A 713 11.07 21.03 1.96
N VAL A 714 10.39 21.12 3.09
CA VAL A 714 10.67 22.17 4.08
C VAL A 714 12.12 22.05 4.60
N SER A 715 12.54 20.86 5.03
CA SER A 715 13.91 20.64 5.50
C SER A 715 14.94 20.84 4.39
N SER A 716 14.70 20.28 3.19
CA SER A 716 15.58 20.44 2.04
C SER A 716 15.80 21.91 1.67
N THR A 717 14.74 22.71 1.68
CA THR A 717 14.81 24.14 1.37
C THR A 717 15.66 24.89 2.38
N LEU A 718 15.38 24.71 3.67
CA LEU A 718 16.14 25.34 4.74
C LEU A 718 17.63 24.95 4.67
N LEU A 719 17.90 23.69 4.45
CA LEU A 719 19.25 23.15 4.44
C LEU A 719 20.00 23.51 3.15
N THR A 720 19.32 23.52 2.00
CA THR A 720 19.90 23.98 0.73
C THR A 720 20.30 25.46 0.82
N LEU A 721 19.49 26.30 1.43
CA LEU A 721 19.78 27.71 1.56
C LEU A 721 20.88 28.02 2.57
N LEU A 722 21.04 27.23 3.66
CA LEU A 722 21.97 27.54 4.74
C LEU A 722 23.19 26.62 4.76
N VAL A 723 23.00 25.31 4.59
CA VAL A 723 24.07 24.33 4.76
C VAL A 723 24.89 24.16 3.48
N LEU A 724 24.24 24.13 2.33
CA LEU A 724 24.91 23.91 1.05
C LEU A 724 25.99 24.96 0.73
N PRO A 725 25.77 26.29 0.92
CA PRO A 725 26.81 27.29 0.75
C PRO A 725 28.02 27.08 1.68
N VAL A 726 27.77 26.64 2.91
CA VAL A 726 28.82 26.32 3.88
C VAL A 726 29.66 25.14 3.47
N LEU A 727 29.01 24.05 3.04
CA LEU A 727 29.72 22.85 2.56
C LEU A 727 30.53 23.12 1.28
N TYR A 728 29.94 23.90 0.36
CA TYR A 728 30.65 24.31 -0.86
C TYR A 728 31.90 25.12 -0.52
N ARG A 729 31.82 26.10 0.42
CA ARG A 729 32.94 26.87 0.91
C ARG A 729 34.05 25.97 1.50
N TRP A 730 33.72 24.91 2.24
CA TRP A 730 34.71 24.02 2.85
C TRP A 730 35.46 23.20 1.81
N LEU A 731 34.76 22.68 0.81
CA LEU A 731 35.33 21.81 -0.22
C LEU A 731 36.13 22.58 -1.29
N HIS A 732 35.79 23.88 -1.47
CA HIS A 732 36.43 24.75 -2.47
C HIS A 732 37.31 25.83 -1.84
N ARG A 733 37.66 25.71 -0.57
CA ARG A 733 38.56 26.64 0.10
C ARG A 733 39.91 26.67 -0.63
N GLU A 734 40.25 27.80 -1.28
CA GLU A 734 41.57 28.00 -1.86
C GLU A 734 42.56 27.95 -0.71
N ARG A 735 43.51 27.03 -0.76
CA ARG A 735 44.67 27.08 0.13
C ARG A 735 45.39 28.37 -0.26
N ALA A 736 45.53 29.29 0.69
CA ALA A 736 46.36 30.48 0.52
C ALA A 736 47.71 30.00 -0.07
N PRO A 737 48.22 30.64 -1.15
CA PRO A 737 49.52 30.27 -1.68
C PRO A 737 50.50 30.35 -0.51
N ARG A 738 51.21 29.25 -0.25
CA ARG A 738 52.34 29.29 0.68
C ARG A 738 53.28 30.35 0.10
N VAL A 739 53.35 31.51 0.78
CA VAL A 739 54.39 32.50 0.52
C VAL A 739 55.70 31.72 0.68
N ALA A 740 56.33 31.41 -0.45
CA ALA A 740 57.69 30.86 -0.43
C ALA A 740 58.53 31.89 0.30
N SER A 741 58.99 31.55 1.47
CA SER A 741 59.98 32.33 2.18
C SER A 741 61.15 32.52 1.23
N LEU A 742 61.34 33.74 0.75
CA LEU A 742 62.57 34.13 0.01
C LEU A 742 63.79 33.68 0.81
N PRO A 743 64.75 32.99 0.20
CA PRO A 743 65.99 32.64 0.91
C PRO A 743 66.70 33.95 1.30
N THR A 744 66.95 34.16 2.58
CA THR A 744 67.78 35.18 3.13
C THR A 744 69.18 35.01 2.52
N GLN A 745 69.61 35.99 1.69
CA GLN A 745 70.99 36.05 1.20
C GLN A 745 71.93 36.19 2.42
N PRO A 746 73.01 35.42 2.49
CA PRO A 746 74.05 35.62 3.51
C PRO A 746 74.83 36.92 3.17
N HIS A 747 74.84 37.89 4.08
CA HIS A 747 75.76 39.02 4.03
C HIS A 747 77.18 38.51 4.09
N GLY A 748 77.82 38.53 2.94
CA GLY A 748 79.30 38.35 2.83
C GLY A 748 80.00 39.53 3.47
N GLY A 749 80.67 39.24 4.56
CA GLY A 749 81.65 40.18 5.12
C GLY A 749 82.91 40.18 4.23
N THR A 750 83.41 41.34 3.97
CA THR A 750 84.81 41.59 3.38
C THR A 750 85.68 42.13 4.47
N PRO A 751 87.02 41.93 4.33
CA PRO A 751 88.00 42.05 5.37
C PRO A 751 88.31 43.47 5.76
#